data_1dfdd40b952a89906d362b2ae02e11a1
#
_entry.id   1dfdd40b952a89906d362b2ae02e11a1
#
_cell.length_a   1.000
_cell.length_b   1.000
_cell.length_c   1.000
_cell.angle_alpha   90.00
_cell.angle_beta   90.00
_cell.angle_gamma   90.00
#
_symmetry.space_group_name_H-M   'P 1'
#
loop_
_entity.id
_entity.type
_entity.pdbx_description
1 polymer ?
#
loop_
_entity_poly.entity_id
_entity_poly.type
_entity_poly.pdbx_seq_one_letter_code
_entity_poly.pdbx_strand_id
1 'polypeptide(L)'
;MTNGAERKKKLYGRLRIALAVLALLVLALVVPPLISVSHYKGQITHLIAQSLGRPVRLSSVEVRLLPWPGFVLTDLSVAEDPAYGAEPVLHASKVTASLRLLALWRGKLEIDEISVDEASLNLVRAAPGQWNLDPIFRTAAAQTGISTDGSGASANGPGGAGAQRLPSLEATNSRINFKNGAEKLPFSLLNADISLWQASPGEWRIRLRGQPARTDVSLYQEETGVVRMEASVRSAPALREMPINLDLNWREARLGQLARLIAGSDPGWRGDLTGDLHIDGTADAAQVAMRLRASGVHRAEFAPAAPMDFDANCAFVYHHTRRTLENLTCDSPLGDGRVHLSGEKLGLDTPPQFTVEMDRIPVAAGLDALRTLRSGFDPGLEASGTVSGKIVYAAGTGSAAQPVKPANTPAKKPAKSLHGLKADAEPTGPFTGSLTVADLVLTGGGLSRPVQAPKITLEPSAAQHASASALTGTVAIPAGGETPLVFTLRLSLSGYQVGVRGQASFARARELAHAAGTPQSEALAALAGDPIAVDLIAAGPWIPEEVPLAVNTGSASVLADAEELPAPASSPSTGADVIPSTDSLTGTVTLRNANWKADFLASNVQIAEATLHLDGANLRWDPVEFSYGPVKGTLSVSVPLAATSNCAAGLGEPPQPCPVQFQLQFEDLDAGLLESALLGAHENTTMLSDLINRLHPAASPPWPALEGTVQADSLTLGPVTLQGVSADVRVLPTGVEITNADAGLFGGSIHVAGSLVKPATDQEKPDYSFEGDFQKLDVTSVGALLGLRWAGAAMNGNGKIELSGYTGKDLAASAHGALRFEFGRGAIGNQLSESAKAEPVPAALGRFDRWTGDAAIANGGLTLDQNLVVAGVRKQSVAVTVTFGDPPLVSFGAQKQVAAKQR
;
A
#
# COMPACT_ATOMS: atom_id res chain seq x y z
N MET A 1 89.60 -60.31 -11.97
CA MET A 1 89.01 -58.95 -11.78
C MET A 1 88.62 -58.33 -13.12
N THR A 2 87.74 -58.94 -13.90
CA THR A 2 87.32 -58.38 -15.24
C THR A 2 85.84 -58.31 -15.51
N ASN A 3 84.95 -58.58 -14.51
CA ASN A 3 83.48 -58.55 -14.71
C ASN A 3 82.79 -57.23 -14.22
N GLY A 4 83.53 -56.26 -13.65
CA GLY A 4 82.97 -55.02 -13.15
C GLY A 4 82.82 -53.84 -14.18
N ALA A 5 83.73 -53.89 -15.17
CA ALA A 5 83.84 -52.82 -16.17
C ALA A 5 82.80 -52.93 -17.30
N GLU A 6 82.42 -54.17 -17.68
CA GLU A 6 81.37 -54.34 -18.70
C GLU A 6 79.96 -54.04 -18.19
N ARG A 7 79.66 -54.33 -16.94
CA ARG A 7 78.35 -53.94 -16.35
C ARG A 7 78.16 -52.43 -16.28
N LYS A 8 79.22 -51.70 -15.95
CA LYS A 8 79.14 -50.22 -15.93
C LYS A 8 78.98 -49.62 -17.32
N LYS A 9 79.65 -50.14 -18.36
CA LYS A 9 79.45 -49.70 -19.76
C LYS A 9 77.98 -49.93 -20.25
N LYS A 10 77.38 -51.05 -19.96
CA LYS A 10 76.04 -51.39 -20.33
C LYS A 10 74.98 -50.49 -19.54
N LEU A 11 75.30 -50.19 -18.30
CA LEU A 11 74.41 -49.29 -17.49
C LEU A 11 74.46 -47.82 -17.99
N TYR A 12 75.65 -47.30 -18.34
CA TYR A 12 75.85 -46.00 -18.96
C TYR A 12 75.20 -45.91 -20.37
N GLY A 13 75.26 -47.01 -21.14
CA GLY A 13 74.54 -47.08 -22.41
C GLY A 13 73.01 -46.97 -22.25
N ARG A 14 72.46 -47.73 -21.30
CA ARG A 14 70.97 -47.65 -20.97
C ARG A 14 70.57 -46.33 -20.41
N LEU A 15 71.41 -45.71 -19.58
CA LEU A 15 71.15 -44.38 -19.05
C LEU A 15 71.17 -43.30 -20.14
N ARG A 16 72.08 -43.35 -21.09
CA ARG A 16 72.14 -42.47 -22.28
C ARG A 16 70.91 -42.63 -23.17
N ILE A 17 70.50 -43.87 -23.40
CA ILE A 17 69.29 -44.16 -24.18
C ILE A 17 68.06 -43.65 -23.43
N ALA A 18 67.93 -43.85 -22.12
CA ALA A 18 66.89 -43.36 -21.30
C ALA A 18 66.86 -41.83 -21.27
N LEU A 19 68.02 -41.16 -21.18
CA LEU A 19 68.16 -39.70 -21.23
C LEU A 19 67.79 -39.14 -22.62
N ALA A 20 68.17 -39.82 -23.69
CA ALA A 20 67.82 -39.47 -25.06
C ALA A 20 66.33 -39.62 -25.32
N VAL A 21 65.69 -40.68 -24.82
CA VAL A 21 64.25 -40.88 -24.88
C VAL A 21 63.50 -39.81 -24.04
N LEU A 22 64.04 -39.52 -22.86
CA LEU A 22 63.47 -38.46 -22.03
C LEU A 22 63.62 -37.09 -22.70
N ALA A 23 64.79 -36.79 -23.29
CA ALA A 23 65.00 -35.53 -24.04
C ALA A 23 64.14 -35.46 -25.28
N LEU A 24 63.91 -36.55 -25.98
CA LEU A 24 62.98 -36.61 -27.13
C LEU A 24 61.51 -36.47 -26.70
N LEU A 25 61.17 -37.05 -25.56
CA LEU A 25 59.85 -36.91 -24.96
C LEU A 25 59.60 -35.46 -24.49
N VAL A 26 60.61 -34.83 -23.87
CA VAL A 26 60.55 -33.41 -23.48
C VAL A 26 60.45 -32.48 -24.72
N LEU A 27 61.23 -32.77 -25.74
CA LEU A 27 61.26 -32.09 -27.02
C LEU A 27 59.88 -32.23 -27.71
N ALA A 28 59.31 -33.45 -27.74
CA ALA A 28 58.02 -33.75 -28.29
C ALA A 28 56.88 -33.07 -27.47
N LEU A 29 57.12 -32.76 -26.20
CA LEU A 29 56.18 -32.08 -25.32
C LEU A 29 56.22 -30.51 -25.42
N VAL A 30 57.46 -29.98 -25.68
CA VAL A 30 57.70 -28.52 -25.66
C VAL A 30 57.62 -27.92 -27.07
N VAL A 31 57.97 -28.63 -28.12
CA VAL A 31 57.96 -28.06 -29.48
C VAL A 31 56.53 -27.79 -30.05
N PRO A 32 55.54 -28.68 -29.90
CA PRO A 32 54.25 -28.45 -30.49
C PRO A 32 53.51 -27.20 -29.99
N PRO A 33 53.56 -26.84 -28.70
CA PRO A 33 52.93 -25.60 -28.24
C PRO A 33 53.64 -24.32 -28.71
N LEU A 34 54.91 -24.43 -29.16
CA LEU A 34 55.70 -23.32 -29.74
C LEU A 34 55.43 -23.11 -31.22
N ILE A 35 54.88 -24.09 -31.92
CA ILE A 35 54.45 -23.93 -33.33
C ILE A 35 53.08 -23.23 -33.33
N SER A 36 53.05 -21.94 -33.66
CA SER A 36 51.77 -21.20 -33.81
C SER A 36 50.97 -21.84 -34.95
N VAL A 37 49.85 -22.49 -34.59
CA VAL A 37 48.92 -23.13 -35.53
C VAL A 37 48.08 -22.08 -36.30
N SER A 38 48.48 -20.83 -36.20
CA SER A 38 47.84 -19.70 -36.90
C SER A 38 47.65 -19.93 -38.40
N HIS A 39 48.50 -20.76 -39.00
CA HIS A 39 48.37 -21.16 -40.41
C HIS A 39 47.10 -21.99 -40.68
N TYR A 40 46.65 -22.82 -39.73
CA TYR A 40 45.45 -23.63 -39.88
C TYR A 40 44.19 -22.94 -39.36
N LYS A 41 44.31 -21.73 -38.78
CA LYS A 41 43.17 -20.96 -38.24
C LYS A 41 42.06 -20.84 -39.26
N GLY A 42 42.40 -20.47 -40.52
CA GLY A 42 41.41 -20.32 -41.59
C GLY A 42 40.66 -21.61 -41.94
N GLN A 43 41.38 -22.75 -41.95
CA GLN A 43 40.81 -24.07 -42.25
C GLN A 43 39.86 -24.52 -41.11
N ILE A 44 40.29 -24.35 -39.85
CA ILE A 44 39.46 -24.67 -38.66
C ILE A 44 38.21 -23.79 -38.60
N THR A 45 38.38 -22.49 -38.81
CA THR A 45 37.21 -21.56 -38.87
C THR A 45 36.23 -21.99 -39.96
N HIS A 46 36.72 -22.34 -41.13
CA HIS A 46 35.89 -22.77 -42.26
C HIS A 46 35.14 -24.08 -41.96
N LEU A 47 35.84 -25.08 -41.36
CA LEU A 47 35.23 -26.35 -40.98
C LEU A 47 34.12 -26.17 -39.93
N ILE A 48 34.36 -25.34 -38.90
CA ILE A 48 33.34 -25.04 -37.87
C ILE A 48 32.15 -24.29 -38.53
N ALA A 49 32.45 -23.32 -39.41
CA ALA A 49 31.42 -22.58 -40.11
C ALA A 49 30.54 -23.46 -40.98
N GLN A 50 31.16 -24.42 -41.71
CA GLN A 50 30.43 -25.42 -42.50
C GLN A 50 29.55 -26.33 -41.63
N SER A 51 30.09 -26.80 -40.49
CA SER A 51 29.35 -27.66 -39.58
C SER A 51 28.15 -27.01 -38.94
N LEU A 52 28.26 -25.73 -38.60
CA LEU A 52 27.16 -24.95 -37.97
C LEU A 52 26.26 -24.26 -39.00
N GLY A 53 26.69 -24.19 -40.28
CA GLY A 53 25.96 -23.43 -41.30
C GLY A 53 25.97 -21.92 -41.06
N ARG A 54 26.92 -21.39 -40.25
CA ARG A 54 26.99 -19.99 -39.81
C ARG A 54 28.45 -19.47 -39.90
N PRO A 55 28.64 -18.19 -40.22
CA PRO A 55 29.96 -17.57 -40.16
C PRO A 55 30.55 -17.63 -38.75
N VAL A 56 31.81 -18.05 -38.65
CA VAL A 56 32.51 -18.13 -37.35
C VAL A 56 33.74 -17.24 -37.40
N ARG A 57 34.01 -16.58 -36.27
CA ARG A 57 35.22 -15.79 -36.04
C ARG A 57 35.91 -16.34 -34.80
N LEU A 58 37.21 -16.35 -34.79
CA LEU A 58 38.05 -16.72 -33.64
C LEU A 58 39.36 -15.94 -33.66
N SER A 59 39.92 -15.64 -32.48
CA SER A 59 41.12 -14.83 -32.33
C SER A 59 42.38 -15.68 -32.49
N SER A 60 42.46 -16.82 -31.81
CA SER A 60 43.61 -17.70 -31.90
C SER A 60 43.22 -19.18 -31.81
N VAL A 61 44.14 -20.03 -32.32
CA VAL A 61 44.06 -21.47 -32.16
C VAL A 61 45.41 -21.93 -31.64
N GLU A 62 45.38 -22.68 -30.53
CA GLU A 62 46.57 -23.25 -29.89
C GLU A 62 46.42 -24.76 -29.75
N VAL A 63 47.50 -25.49 -29.91
CA VAL A 63 47.53 -26.94 -29.66
C VAL A 63 47.93 -27.17 -28.22
N ARG A 64 47.16 -27.96 -27.52
CA ARG A 64 47.45 -28.42 -26.16
C ARG A 64 47.73 -29.90 -26.18
N LEU A 65 48.80 -30.32 -25.52
CA LEU A 65 49.19 -31.75 -25.46
C LEU A 65 48.89 -32.38 -24.10
N LEU A 66 48.90 -31.60 -23.03
CA LEU A 66 48.68 -32.09 -21.67
C LEU A 66 47.51 -31.31 -21.01
N PRO A 67 46.72 -31.94 -20.16
CA PRO A 67 46.74 -33.36 -19.81
C PRO A 67 46.21 -34.30 -20.94
N TRP A 68 45.40 -33.74 -21.86
CA TRP A 68 44.86 -34.43 -23.03
C TRP A 68 45.18 -33.64 -24.30
N PRO A 69 45.59 -34.32 -25.40
CA PRO A 69 45.82 -33.60 -26.64
C PRO A 69 44.55 -32.98 -27.19
N GLY A 70 44.61 -31.75 -27.68
CA GLY A 70 43.48 -31.04 -28.20
C GLY A 70 43.81 -29.66 -28.74
N PHE A 71 42.80 -28.90 -29.01
CA PHE A 71 42.87 -27.53 -29.48
C PHE A 71 42.22 -26.59 -28.47
N VAL A 72 42.83 -25.44 -28.29
CA VAL A 72 42.23 -24.31 -27.53
C VAL A 72 41.94 -23.19 -28.50
N LEU A 73 40.67 -22.80 -28.59
CA LEU A 73 40.19 -21.68 -29.39
C LEU A 73 39.89 -20.53 -28.45
N THR A 74 40.36 -19.34 -28.78
CA THR A 74 40.14 -18.14 -27.98
C THR A 74 39.24 -17.21 -28.74
N ASP A 75 38.30 -16.64 -28.03
CA ASP A 75 37.35 -15.60 -28.50
C ASP A 75 36.53 -16.12 -29.71
N LEU A 76 35.87 -17.26 -29.52
CA LEU A 76 35.00 -17.85 -30.53
C LEU A 76 33.68 -17.10 -30.61
N SER A 77 33.34 -16.61 -31.80
CA SER A 77 32.04 -15.97 -32.05
C SER A 77 31.38 -16.61 -33.26
N VAL A 78 30.17 -17.12 -33.07
CA VAL A 78 29.30 -17.65 -34.11
C VAL A 78 28.26 -16.60 -34.47
N ALA A 79 28.30 -16.09 -35.71
CA ALA A 79 27.42 -15.07 -36.16
C ALA A 79 25.97 -15.55 -36.24
N GLU A 80 25.04 -14.62 -36.02
CA GLU A 80 23.61 -14.85 -36.17
C GLU A 80 23.19 -14.71 -37.66
N ASP A 81 22.07 -15.34 -38.03
CA ASP A 81 21.41 -15.07 -39.27
C ASP A 81 20.74 -13.69 -39.21
N PRO A 82 20.92 -12.84 -40.20
CA PRO A 82 20.28 -11.54 -40.25
C PRO A 82 18.78 -11.55 -40.02
N ALA A 83 18.10 -12.67 -40.30
CA ALA A 83 16.67 -12.86 -40.00
C ALA A 83 16.33 -12.86 -38.50
N TYR A 84 17.29 -13.18 -37.64
CA TYR A 84 17.11 -13.25 -36.17
C TYR A 84 17.80 -12.11 -35.42
N GLY A 85 18.67 -11.32 -36.08
CA GLY A 85 19.31 -10.18 -35.47
C GLY A 85 20.79 -10.04 -35.84
N ALA A 86 21.46 -9.04 -35.25
CA ALA A 86 22.86 -8.72 -35.53
C ALA A 86 23.85 -9.27 -34.48
N GLU A 87 23.36 -9.64 -33.27
CA GLU A 87 24.24 -10.17 -32.21
C GLU A 87 24.56 -11.65 -32.45
N PRO A 88 25.79 -12.12 -32.12
CA PRO A 88 26.18 -13.51 -32.34
C PRO A 88 25.26 -14.47 -31.58
N VAL A 89 25.00 -15.65 -32.17
CA VAL A 89 24.31 -16.77 -31.51
C VAL A 89 25.06 -17.21 -30.27
N LEU A 90 26.37 -17.38 -30.44
CA LEU A 90 27.29 -17.85 -29.40
C LEU A 90 28.54 -16.99 -29.43
N HIS A 91 28.93 -16.52 -28.27
CA HIS A 91 30.25 -15.94 -28.01
C HIS A 91 30.86 -16.66 -26.82
N ALA A 92 32.08 -17.11 -26.94
CA ALA A 92 32.79 -17.85 -25.90
C ALA A 92 34.24 -17.36 -25.77
N SER A 93 34.64 -17.00 -24.56
CA SER A 93 35.99 -16.54 -24.28
C SER A 93 37.01 -17.61 -24.60
N LYS A 94 36.70 -18.87 -24.26
CA LYS A 94 37.59 -20.00 -24.46
C LYS A 94 36.80 -21.26 -24.79
N VAL A 95 37.28 -21.98 -25.83
CA VAL A 95 36.75 -23.30 -26.20
C VAL A 95 37.88 -24.27 -26.27
N THR A 96 37.80 -25.36 -25.54
CA THR A 96 38.79 -26.44 -25.53
C THR A 96 38.17 -27.67 -26.18
N ALA A 97 38.77 -28.17 -27.25
CA ALA A 97 38.37 -29.40 -27.90
C ALA A 97 39.41 -30.50 -27.62
N SER A 98 39.05 -31.49 -26.86
CA SER A 98 39.94 -32.65 -26.52
C SER A 98 39.81 -33.75 -27.58
N LEU A 99 40.91 -34.33 -27.96
CA LEU A 99 40.99 -35.40 -28.97
C LEU A 99 40.92 -36.77 -28.31
N ARG A 100 40.25 -37.71 -28.96
CA ARG A 100 40.17 -39.11 -28.53
C ARG A 100 41.48 -39.83 -28.76
N LEU A 101 42.19 -40.21 -27.69
CA LEU A 101 43.53 -40.86 -27.77
C LEU A 101 43.54 -42.13 -28.58
N LEU A 102 42.49 -42.96 -28.47
CA LEU A 102 42.44 -44.24 -29.21
C LEU A 102 42.25 -44.04 -30.72
N ALA A 103 41.54 -42.95 -31.11
CA ALA A 103 41.36 -42.58 -32.51
C ALA A 103 42.63 -41.96 -33.07
N LEU A 104 43.28 -41.11 -32.28
CA LEU A 104 44.56 -40.49 -32.64
C LEU A 104 45.63 -41.55 -32.87
N TRP A 105 45.71 -42.61 -32.05
CA TRP A 105 46.65 -43.74 -32.22
C TRP A 105 46.36 -44.53 -33.49
N ARG A 106 45.15 -44.51 -34.04
CA ARG A 106 44.75 -45.09 -35.32
C ARG A 106 44.90 -44.11 -36.49
N GLY A 107 45.49 -42.96 -36.28
CA GLY A 107 45.67 -41.91 -37.28
C GLY A 107 44.40 -41.14 -37.62
N LYS A 108 43.32 -41.23 -36.78
CA LYS A 108 42.07 -40.50 -36.97
C LYS A 108 41.95 -39.36 -35.95
N LEU A 109 41.61 -38.14 -36.42
CA LEU A 109 41.29 -37.02 -35.58
C LEU A 109 39.77 -37.05 -35.20
N GLU A 110 39.49 -37.49 -34.00
CA GLU A 110 38.11 -37.50 -33.45
C GLU A 110 38.10 -36.65 -32.16
N ILE A 111 37.15 -35.73 -32.08
CA ILE A 111 36.91 -34.90 -30.86
C ILE A 111 36.16 -35.76 -29.87
N ASP A 112 36.60 -35.79 -28.62
CA ASP A 112 35.99 -36.53 -27.53
C ASP A 112 35.08 -35.62 -26.70
N GLU A 113 35.56 -34.42 -26.41
CA GLU A 113 34.89 -33.44 -25.55
C GLU A 113 35.15 -32.01 -26.06
N ILE A 114 34.12 -31.16 -26.01
CA ILE A 114 34.20 -29.74 -26.26
C ILE A 114 33.81 -29.03 -24.96
N SER A 115 34.75 -28.38 -24.33
CA SER A 115 34.54 -27.57 -23.14
C SER A 115 34.55 -26.10 -23.52
N VAL A 116 33.51 -25.39 -23.14
CA VAL A 116 33.28 -23.96 -23.42
C VAL A 116 33.23 -23.20 -22.09
N ASP A 117 34.08 -22.19 -21.98
CA ASP A 117 34.19 -21.41 -20.76
C ASP A 117 33.74 -19.96 -21.02
N GLU A 118 32.94 -19.43 -20.09
CA GLU A 118 32.39 -18.08 -20.17
C GLU A 118 31.63 -17.81 -21.48
N ALA A 119 30.73 -18.70 -21.84
CA ALA A 119 29.94 -18.54 -23.05
C ALA A 119 28.70 -17.64 -22.83
N SER A 120 28.41 -16.82 -23.84
CA SER A 120 27.12 -16.11 -23.97
C SER A 120 26.35 -16.71 -25.14
N LEU A 121 25.24 -17.37 -24.83
CA LEU A 121 24.33 -17.97 -25.80
C LEU A 121 23.09 -17.09 -25.94
N ASN A 122 22.77 -16.61 -27.15
CA ASN A 122 21.58 -15.86 -27.45
C ASN A 122 20.55 -16.76 -28.13
N LEU A 123 19.44 -17.04 -27.42
CA LEU A 123 18.29 -17.77 -27.94
C LEU A 123 17.27 -16.79 -28.47
N VAL A 124 17.13 -16.73 -29.79
CA VAL A 124 16.23 -15.78 -30.47
C VAL A 124 15.05 -16.53 -31.05
N ARG A 125 13.85 -16.07 -30.71
CA ARG A 125 12.60 -16.53 -31.30
C ARG A 125 12.15 -15.52 -32.34
N ALA A 126 12.02 -15.94 -33.61
CA ALA A 126 11.47 -15.10 -34.68
C ALA A 126 9.94 -15.30 -34.82
N ALA A 127 9.27 -14.35 -35.41
CA ALA A 127 7.91 -14.58 -35.96
C ALA A 127 8.05 -15.47 -37.21
N PRO A 128 7.43 -16.62 -37.29
CA PRO A 128 6.26 -17.20 -36.65
C PRO A 128 6.55 -18.24 -35.55
N GLY A 129 7.53 -18.02 -34.69
CA GLY A 129 7.77 -18.88 -33.53
C GLY A 129 8.94 -19.86 -33.69
N GLN A 130 9.73 -19.74 -34.75
CA GLN A 130 10.96 -20.51 -34.96
C GLN A 130 12.12 -19.97 -34.13
N TRP A 131 12.95 -20.88 -33.61
CA TRP A 131 14.14 -20.52 -32.85
C TRP A 131 15.37 -20.44 -33.77
N ASN A 132 16.29 -19.54 -33.46
CA ASN A 132 17.55 -19.37 -34.22
C ASN A 132 18.43 -20.59 -34.18
N LEU A 133 18.26 -21.49 -33.23
CA LEU A 133 18.98 -22.78 -33.17
C LEU A 133 18.36 -23.84 -34.09
N ASP A 134 17.09 -23.73 -34.51
CA ASP A 134 16.45 -24.74 -35.38
C ASP A 134 17.20 -24.98 -36.69
N PRO A 135 17.71 -23.97 -37.41
CA PRO A 135 18.53 -24.23 -38.62
C PRO A 135 19.84 -24.90 -38.31
N ILE A 136 20.50 -24.59 -37.19
CA ILE A 136 21.74 -25.18 -36.74
C ILE A 136 21.53 -26.67 -36.43
N PHE A 137 20.47 -26.99 -35.70
CA PHE A 137 20.11 -28.39 -35.40
C PHE A 137 19.71 -29.15 -36.65
N ARG A 138 19.01 -28.55 -37.62
CA ARG A 138 18.70 -29.19 -38.90
C ARG A 138 19.93 -29.50 -39.69
N THR A 139 20.88 -28.59 -39.75
CA THR A 139 22.18 -28.82 -40.43
C THR A 139 22.99 -29.93 -39.79
N ALA A 140 23.06 -29.91 -38.46
CA ALA A 140 23.74 -30.98 -37.69
C ALA A 140 23.02 -32.33 -37.85
N ALA A 141 21.68 -32.36 -37.81
CA ALA A 141 20.89 -33.57 -38.00
C ALA A 141 21.03 -34.13 -39.43
N ALA A 142 21.04 -33.30 -40.46
CA ALA A 142 21.28 -33.71 -41.85
C ALA A 142 22.64 -34.39 -42.03
N GLN A 143 23.66 -33.94 -41.31
CA GLN A 143 25.00 -34.57 -41.33
C GLN A 143 25.05 -35.89 -40.55
N THR A 144 24.15 -36.09 -39.59
CA THR A 144 24.03 -37.32 -38.79
C THR A 144 22.98 -38.33 -39.31
N GLY A 145 22.26 -37.99 -40.41
CA GLY A 145 21.24 -38.85 -41.03
C GLY A 145 19.87 -38.83 -40.32
N ILE A 146 19.61 -37.86 -39.46
CA ILE A 146 18.34 -37.65 -38.77
C ILE A 146 17.49 -36.71 -39.62
N SER A 147 16.30 -37.17 -40.10
CA SER A 147 15.36 -36.30 -40.83
C SER A 147 14.58 -35.40 -39.87
N THR A 148 14.52 -34.09 -40.13
CA THR A 148 13.79 -33.10 -39.31
C THR A 148 12.32 -32.94 -39.66
N ASP A 149 11.92 -33.40 -40.87
CA ASP A 149 10.55 -33.35 -41.37
C ASP A 149 10.05 -34.76 -41.61
N GLY A 150 8.95 -35.17 -41.04
CA GLY A 150 8.33 -36.49 -41.09
C GLY A 150 7.96 -37.04 -42.52
N SER A 151 8.58 -36.51 -43.58
CA SER A 151 8.53 -37.07 -44.90
C SER A 151 9.69 -38.10 -45.08
N GLY A 152 9.38 -39.37 -44.98
CA GLY A 152 10.32 -40.47 -45.06
C GLY A 152 11.20 -40.41 -46.30
N ALA A 153 12.42 -39.91 -46.14
CA ALA A 153 13.49 -40.13 -47.10
C ALA A 153 14.23 -41.40 -46.70
N SER A 154 14.02 -42.42 -47.52
CA SER A 154 14.73 -43.66 -47.45
C SER A 154 16.25 -43.45 -47.41
N ALA A 155 16.85 -43.78 -46.30
CA ALA A 155 18.31 -43.87 -46.15
C ALA A 155 18.82 -45.13 -46.85
N ASN A 156 18.88 -45.13 -48.19
CA ASN A 156 19.61 -46.13 -48.97
C ASN A 156 20.94 -45.52 -49.46
N GLY A 157 21.91 -45.38 -48.59
CA GLY A 157 23.32 -45.17 -48.92
C GLY A 157 24.15 -46.36 -48.46
N PRO A 158 24.98 -47.03 -49.34
CA PRO A 158 25.80 -48.14 -48.93
C PRO A 158 27.09 -47.59 -48.27
N GLY A 159 27.07 -47.46 -46.99
CA GLY A 159 28.23 -47.10 -46.20
C GLY A 159 28.07 -47.50 -44.75
N GLY A 160 28.71 -48.59 -44.34
CA GLY A 160 28.66 -49.12 -42.99
C GLY A 160 28.84 -48.06 -41.91
N ALA A 161 27.74 -47.72 -41.27
CA ALA A 161 27.72 -46.85 -40.11
C ALA A 161 28.32 -47.56 -38.91
N GLY A 162 29.61 -47.49 -38.74
CA GLY A 162 30.16 -47.56 -37.39
C GLY A 162 29.56 -46.40 -36.63
N ALA A 163 28.85 -46.72 -35.57
CA ALA A 163 28.15 -45.70 -34.74
C ALA A 163 29.14 -44.60 -34.35
N GLN A 164 29.08 -43.49 -35.05
CA GLN A 164 29.97 -42.33 -34.81
C GLN A 164 29.51 -41.72 -33.50
N ARG A 165 30.34 -41.88 -32.45
CA ARG A 165 30.09 -41.21 -31.16
C ARG A 165 30.34 -39.73 -31.30
N LEU A 166 29.34 -38.96 -31.05
CA LEU A 166 29.46 -37.51 -31.02
C LEU A 166 30.20 -37.04 -29.76
N PRO A 167 30.92 -35.91 -29.82
CA PRO A 167 31.63 -35.37 -28.67
C PRO A 167 30.66 -34.94 -27.57
N SER A 168 31.09 -35.05 -26.30
CA SER A 168 30.38 -34.38 -25.20
C SER A 168 30.66 -32.89 -25.26
N LEU A 169 29.63 -32.11 -24.90
CA LEU A 169 29.70 -30.66 -24.78
C LEU A 169 29.55 -30.28 -23.31
N GLU A 170 30.51 -29.53 -22.79
CA GLU A 170 30.44 -28.93 -21.47
C GLU A 170 30.59 -27.41 -21.59
N ALA A 171 29.71 -26.67 -20.99
CA ALA A 171 29.79 -25.21 -20.86
C ALA A 171 29.79 -24.85 -19.38
N THR A 172 30.73 -24.03 -18.96
CA THR A 172 30.88 -23.60 -17.57
C THR A 172 30.76 -22.07 -17.46
N ASN A 173 30.24 -21.60 -16.35
CA ASN A 173 30.11 -20.16 -16.06
C ASN A 173 29.50 -19.36 -17.21
N SER A 174 28.49 -19.93 -17.86
CA SER A 174 27.93 -19.39 -19.10
C SER A 174 26.70 -18.55 -18.82
N ARG A 175 26.27 -17.79 -19.84
CA ARG A 175 25.07 -16.99 -19.81
C ARG A 175 24.15 -17.36 -20.96
N ILE A 176 22.87 -17.58 -20.67
CA ILE A 176 21.84 -17.80 -21.68
C ILE A 176 20.91 -16.58 -21.68
N ASN A 177 20.79 -15.91 -22.84
CA ASN A 177 19.89 -14.79 -23.04
C ASN A 177 18.72 -15.22 -23.95
N PHE A 178 17.55 -14.71 -23.67
CA PHE A 178 16.35 -14.94 -24.47
C PHE A 178 15.96 -13.65 -25.20
N LYS A 179 15.58 -13.77 -26.49
CA LYS A 179 15.17 -12.67 -27.35
C LYS A 179 13.91 -13.02 -28.15
N ASN A 180 13.11 -12.02 -28.43
CA ASN A 180 11.98 -12.12 -29.34
C ASN A 180 12.22 -11.19 -30.54
N GLY A 181 12.68 -11.73 -31.65
CA GLY A 181 13.23 -10.96 -32.76
C GLY A 181 14.45 -10.14 -32.33
N ALA A 182 14.47 -8.87 -32.66
CA ALA A 182 15.54 -7.93 -32.27
C ALA A 182 15.46 -7.51 -30.78
N GLU A 183 14.32 -7.69 -30.14
CA GLU A 183 14.07 -7.28 -28.77
C GLU A 183 14.61 -8.33 -27.79
N LYS A 184 15.47 -7.89 -26.88
CA LYS A 184 15.98 -8.74 -25.80
C LYS A 184 14.91 -8.87 -24.72
N LEU A 185 14.48 -10.10 -24.45
CA LEU A 185 13.64 -10.36 -23.30
C LEU A 185 14.40 -10.08 -22.01
N PRO A 186 13.70 -9.61 -20.97
CA PRO A 186 14.36 -9.28 -19.71
C PRO A 186 14.99 -10.50 -19.02
N PHE A 187 14.61 -11.72 -19.38
CA PHE A 187 15.06 -12.95 -18.74
C PHE A 187 16.39 -13.45 -19.26
N SER A 188 17.21 -13.94 -18.37
CA SER A 188 18.46 -14.67 -18.68
C SER A 188 18.75 -15.71 -17.60
N LEU A 189 19.60 -16.69 -17.94
CA LEU A 189 20.17 -17.63 -16.99
C LEU A 189 21.65 -17.31 -16.86
N LEU A 190 22.10 -17.05 -15.63
CA LEU A 190 23.48 -16.70 -15.32
C LEU A 190 24.20 -17.87 -14.62
N ASN A 191 25.51 -17.85 -14.61
CA ASN A 191 26.35 -18.89 -14.01
C ASN A 191 25.86 -20.27 -14.45
N ALA A 192 25.55 -20.38 -15.75
CA ALA A 192 25.01 -21.61 -16.31
C ALA A 192 26.10 -22.62 -16.61
N ASP A 193 26.02 -23.79 -15.96
CA ASP A 193 26.80 -24.95 -16.27
C ASP A 193 25.96 -25.93 -17.07
N ILE A 194 26.36 -26.29 -18.26
CA ILE A 194 25.61 -27.14 -19.19
C ILE A 194 26.49 -28.31 -19.58
N SER A 195 25.98 -29.53 -19.47
CA SER A 195 26.63 -30.72 -19.99
C SER A 195 25.67 -31.47 -20.91
N LEU A 196 26.14 -31.80 -22.12
CA LEU A 196 25.38 -32.56 -23.12
C LEU A 196 26.25 -33.70 -23.60
N TRP A 197 25.79 -34.95 -23.44
CA TRP A 197 26.52 -36.12 -23.87
C TRP A 197 25.60 -37.22 -24.41
N GLN A 198 26.11 -38.04 -25.26
CA GLN A 198 25.42 -39.21 -25.79
C GLN A 198 25.63 -40.39 -24.83
N ALA A 199 24.57 -40.84 -24.16
CA ALA A 199 24.60 -41.95 -23.21
C ALA A 199 24.62 -43.30 -23.94
N SER A 200 23.84 -43.42 -25.03
CA SER A 200 23.78 -44.57 -25.93
C SER A 200 23.47 -44.09 -27.35
N PRO A 201 23.69 -44.92 -28.40
CA PRO A 201 23.33 -44.53 -29.75
C PRO A 201 21.85 -44.10 -29.82
N GLY A 202 21.58 -42.81 -30.15
CA GLY A 202 20.23 -42.24 -30.22
C GLY A 202 19.65 -41.75 -28.90
N GLU A 203 20.41 -41.77 -27.80
CA GLU A 203 20.00 -41.20 -26.50
C GLU A 203 20.95 -40.12 -26.04
N TRP A 204 20.44 -38.93 -25.83
CA TRP A 204 21.15 -37.77 -25.35
C TRP A 204 20.77 -37.48 -23.91
N ARG A 205 21.75 -37.07 -23.11
CA ARG A 205 21.53 -36.56 -21.77
C ARG A 205 22.00 -35.12 -21.67
N ILE A 206 21.23 -34.34 -20.99
CA ILE A 206 21.43 -32.92 -20.76
C ILE A 206 21.41 -32.69 -19.27
N ARG A 207 22.39 -31.99 -18.75
CA ARG A 207 22.39 -31.47 -17.38
C ARG A 207 22.61 -29.98 -17.48
N LEU A 208 21.79 -29.23 -16.75
CA LEU A 208 21.86 -27.77 -16.66
C LEU A 208 21.79 -27.38 -15.20
N ARG A 209 22.62 -26.44 -14.80
CA ARG A 209 22.52 -25.72 -13.53
C ARG A 209 22.70 -24.24 -13.82
N GLY A 210 21.90 -23.39 -13.24
CA GLY A 210 22.06 -21.94 -13.44
C GLY A 210 21.14 -21.14 -12.52
N GLN A 211 21.34 -19.83 -12.50
CA GLN A 211 20.59 -18.88 -11.71
C GLN A 211 19.70 -18.04 -12.63
N PRO A 212 18.38 -18.05 -12.45
CA PRO A 212 17.48 -17.18 -13.19
C PRO A 212 17.78 -15.72 -12.85
N ALA A 213 17.81 -14.88 -13.86
CA ALA A 213 18.06 -13.45 -13.72
C ALA A 213 17.20 -12.64 -14.67
N ARG A 214 17.04 -11.36 -14.35
CA ARG A 214 16.36 -10.38 -15.16
C ARG A 214 17.25 -9.18 -15.36
N THR A 215 17.29 -8.62 -16.57
CA THR A 215 18.27 -7.61 -16.96
C THR A 215 17.76 -6.18 -16.90
N ASP A 216 16.45 -5.99 -16.79
CA ASP A 216 15.75 -4.71 -16.71
C ASP A 216 15.42 -4.28 -15.26
N VAL A 217 15.62 -5.17 -14.29
CA VAL A 217 15.34 -4.93 -12.88
C VAL A 217 16.53 -5.36 -12.04
N SER A 218 16.83 -4.61 -10.99
CA SER A 218 17.86 -4.98 -10.01
C SER A 218 17.36 -6.13 -9.13
N LEU A 219 18.06 -7.28 -9.18
CA LEU A 219 17.77 -8.48 -8.39
C LEU A 219 18.97 -8.85 -7.52
N TYR A 220 18.70 -9.36 -6.33
CA TYR A 220 19.70 -10.06 -5.53
C TYR A 220 19.83 -11.49 -6.09
N GLN A 221 20.87 -11.74 -6.87
CA GLN A 221 21.03 -13.00 -7.62
C GLN A 221 21.04 -14.23 -6.70
N GLU A 222 21.63 -14.13 -5.53
CA GLU A 222 21.67 -15.23 -4.55
C GLU A 222 20.28 -15.66 -4.10
N GLU A 223 19.30 -14.78 -4.16
CA GLU A 223 17.94 -15.00 -3.70
C GLU A 223 16.96 -15.42 -4.81
N THR A 224 17.38 -15.41 -6.09
CA THR A 224 16.56 -15.94 -7.19
C THR A 224 16.56 -17.46 -7.26
N GLY A 225 17.42 -18.07 -6.46
CA GLY A 225 17.56 -19.52 -6.36
C GLY A 225 18.36 -20.14 -7.49
N VAL A 226 18.55 -21.44 -7.39
CA VAL A 226 19.30 -22.24 -8.36
C VAL A 226 18.35 -23.23 -9.03
N VAL A 227 18.30 -23.19 -10.34
CA VAL A 227 17.62 -24.18 -11.18
C VAL A 227 18.61 -25.27 -11.56
N ARG A 228 18.23 -26.52 -11.35
CA ARG A 228 18.94 -27.71 -11.81
C ARG A 228 18.00 -28.51 -12.69
N MET A 229 18.47 -28.91 -13.86
CA MET A 229 17.72 -29.70 -14.81
C MET A 229 18.54 -30.88 -15.28
N GLU A 230 17.93 -32.04 -15.26
CA GLU A 230 18.47 -33.25 -15.93
C GLU A 230 17.43 -33.71 -16.96
N ALA A 231 17.87 -33.91 -18.18
CA ALA A 231 16.97 -34.36 -19.22
C ALA A 231 17.59 -35.48 -20.03
N SER A 232 16.79 -36.41 -20.51
CA SER A 232 17.15 -37.39 -21.53
C SER A 232 16.25 -37.24 -22.73
N VAL A 233 16.83 -37.28 -23.92
CA VAL A 233 16.10 -37.14 -25.18
C VAL A 233 16.48 -38.32 -26.07
N ARG A 234 15.51 -39.02 -26.58
CA ARG A 234 15.75 -40.15 -27.53
C ARG A 234 15.44 -39.70 -28.94
N SER A 235 16.29 -40.12 -29.87
CA SER A 235 16.16 -39.80 -31.27
C SER A 235 14.87 -40.45 -31.83
N ALA A 236 14.14 -39.65 -32.64
CA ALA A 236 12.96 -40.11 -33.38
C ALA A 236 13.04 -39.57 -34.81
N PRO A 237 12.20 -40.05 -35.75
CA PRO A 237 12.18 -39.54 -37.13
C PRO A 237 11.90 -38.04 -37.26
N ALA A 238 11.08 -37.47 -36.35
CA ALA A 238 10.79 -36.08 -36.30
C ALA A 238 11.09 -35.50 -34.92
N LEU A 239 11.54 -34.24 -34.84
CA LEU A 239 11.87 -33.55 -33.59
C LEU A 239 10.69 -33.53 -32.59
N ARG A 240 9.46 -33.36 -33.08
CA ARG A 240 8.25 -33.35 -32.27
C ARG A 240 7.88 -34.70 -31.65
N GLU A 241 8.38 -35.78 -32.24
CA GLU A 241 8.14 -37.18 -31.82
C GLU A 241 9.24 -37.70 -30.89
N MET A 242 10.32 -36.92 -30.68
CA MET A 242 11.39 -37.28 -29.78
C MET A 242 10.89 -37.43 -28.35
N PRO A 243 10.99 -38.60 -27.73
CA PRO A 243 10.67 -38.77 -26.33
C PRO A 243 11.65 -37.97 -25.46
N ILE A 244 11.10 -37.16 -24.56
CA ILE A 244 11.82 -36.32 -23.60
C ILE A 244 11.43 -36.79 -22.21
N ASN A 245 12.42 -37.06 -21.36
CA ASN A 245 12.23 -37.18 -19.93
C ASN A 245 13.07 -36.09 -19.27
N LEU A 246 12.44 -35.22 -18.47
CA LEU A 246 13.08 -34.04 -17.86
C LEU A 246 12.70 -33.94 -16.41
N ASP A 247 13.70 -33.79 -15.56
CA ASP A 247 13.59 -33.47 -14.16
C ASP A 247 14.21 -32.09 -13.92
N LEU A 248 13.41 -31.16 -13.37
CA LEU A 248 13.85 -29.82 -13.01
C LEU A 248 13.59 -29.58 -11.53
N ASN A 249 14.58 -29.06 -10.85
CA ASN A 249 14.50 -28.70 -9.45
C ASN A 249 14.88 -27.22 -9.29
N TRP A 250 14.04 -26.46 -8.63
CA TRP A 250 14.32 -25.08 -8.27
C TRP A 250 14.39 -24.97 -6.74
N ARG A 251 15.52 -24.49 -6.24
CA ARG A 251 15.82 -24.42 -4.79
C ARG A 251 16.31 -23.04 -4.43
N GLU A 252 16.15 -22.68 -3.14
CA GLU A 252 16.69 -21.44 -2.57
C GLU A 252 16.13 -20.16 -3.21
N ALA A 253 14.91 -20.20 -3.76
CA ALA A 253 14.26 -19.04 -4.33
C ALA A 253 13.42 -18.30 -3.26
N ARG A 254 13.56 -16.99 -3.18
CA ARG A 254 12.73 -16.14 -2.31
C ARG A 254 11.58 -15.53 -3.09
N LEU A 255 10.38 -15.57 -2.52
CA LEU A 255 9.15 -15.12 -3.18
C LEU A 255 9.23 -13.67 -3.67
N GLY A 256 9.81 -12.74 -2.90
CA GLY A 256 9.96 -11.35 -3.33
C GLY A 256 10.86 -11.18 -4.55
N GLN A 257 11.97 -11.91 -4.61
CA GLN A 257 12.88 -11.90 -5.78
C GLN A 257 12.27 -12.64 -6.97
N LEU A 258 11.53 -13.72 -6.70
CA LEU A 258 10.81 -14.44 -7.75
C LEU A 258 9.71 -13.57 -8.37
N ALA A 259 8.98 -12.83 -7.57
CA ALA A 259 7.98 -11.88 -8.06
C ALA A 259 8.61 -10.79 -8.94
N ARG A 260 9.73 -10.21 -8.52
CA ARG A 260 10.51 -9.29 -9.36
C ARG A 260 11.02 -9.94 -10.64
N LEU A 261 11.48 -11.19 -10.53
CA LEU A 261 11.94 -11.94 -11.69
C LEU A 261 10.81 -12.14 -12.72
N ILE A 262 9.61 -12.52 -12.28
CA ILE A 262 8.49 -12.83 -13.17
C ILE A 262 7.77 -11.55 -13.62
N ALA A 263 7.32 -10.72 -12.67
CA ALA A 263 6.46 -9.57 -12.93
C ALA A 263 7.23 -8.26 -13.14
N GLY A 264 8.52 -8.19 -12.80
CA GLY A 264 9.34 -6.96 -12.88
C GLY A 264 9.18 -6.02 -11.69
N SER A 265 8.26 -6.28 -10.79
CA SER A 265 8.01 -5.52 -9.56
C SER A 265 7.91 -6.45 -8.36
N ASP A 266 8.09 -5.91 -7.16
CA ASP A 266 7.93 -6.65 -5.92
C ASP A 266 6.55 -6.32 -5.32
N PRO A 267 5.58 -7.22 -5.42
CA PRO A 267 4.27 -7.02 -4.81
C PRO A 267 4.26 -7.24 -3.28
N GLY A 268 5.43 -7.29 -2.64
CA GLY A 268 5.55 -7.39 -1.20
C GLY A 268 5.45 -8.80 -0.62
N TRP A 269 5.54 -9.85 -1.42
CA TRP A 269 5.53 -11.23 -0.93
C TRP A 269 6.90 -11.63 -0.37
N ARG A 270 6.88 -12.37 0.75
CA ARG A 270 8.07 -12.95 1.40
C ARG A 270 7.83 -14.42 1.69
N GLY A 271 8.91 -15.17 1.86
CA GLY A 271 8.92 -16.62 2.09
C GLY A 271 9.86 -17.31 1.13
N ASP A 272 10.06 -18.61 1.35
CA ASP A 272 10.95 -19.44 0.56
C ASP A 272 10.15 -20.33 -0.40
N LEU A 273 10.63 -20.45 -1.65
CA LEU A 273 9.99 -21.29 -2.67
C LEU A 273 10.91 -22.43 -3.08
N THR A 274 10.33 -23.62 -3.20
CA THR A 274 10.96 -24.76 -3.85
C THR A 274 10.01 -25.37 -4.86
N GLY A 275 10.55 -25.77 -6.02
CA GLY A 275 9.78 -26.37 -7.09
C GLY A 275 10.45 -27.64 -7.62
N ASP A 276 9.67 -28.68 -7.87
CA ASP A 276 10.08 -29.89 -8.56
C ASP A 276 9.15 -30.08 -9.77
N LEU A 277 9.71 -30.27 -10.94
CA LEU A 277 8.98 -30.48 -12.18
C LEU A 277 9.54 -31.71 -12.89
N HIS A 278 8.65 -32.64 -13.22
CA HIS A 278 8.94 -33.81 -14.03
C HIS A 278 8.12 -33.77 -15.31
N ILE A 279 8.76 -33.98 -16.45
CA ILE A 279 8.12 -34.02 -17.76
C ILE A 279 8.49 -35.31 -18.45
N ASP A 280 7.52 -36.10 -18.89
CA ASP A 280 7.74 -37.33 -19.66
C ASP A 280 6.81 -37.38 -20.86
N GLY A 281 7.36 -37.65 -22.05
CA GLY A 281 6.57 -37.71 -23.28
C GLY A 281 7.26 -37.08 -24.48
N THR A 282 6.44 -36.53 -25.36
CA THR A 282 6.88 -35.84 -26.58
C THR A 282 6.36 -34.40 -26.62
N ALA A 283 6.84 -33.59 -27.57
CA ALA A 283 6.31 -32.24 -27.78
C ALA A 283 4.80 -32.23 -28.11
N ASP A 284 4.28 -33.29 -28.73
CA ASP A 284 2.84 -33.38 -29.05
C ASP A 284 1.99 -33.77 -27.85
N ALA A 285 2.54 -34.53 -26.89
CA ALA A 285 1.86 -34.90 -25.66
C ALA A 285 2.90 -35.22 -24.56
N ALA A 286 3.04 -34.31 -23.60
CA ALA A 286 3.93 -34.47 -22.46
C ALA A 286 3.11 -34.60 -21.17
N GLN A 287 3.36 -35.62 -20.38
CA GLN A 287 2.89 -35.76 -19.01
C GLN A 287 3.76 -34.87 -18.14
N VAL A 288 3.14 -33.99 -17.39
CA VAL A 288 3.81 -33.06 -16.49
C VAL A 288 3.35 -33.32 -15.08
N ALA A 289 4.27 -33.57 -14.18
CA ALA A 289 4.04 -33.63 -12.75
C ALA A 289 4.88 -32.51 -12.08
N MET A 290 4.25 -31.69 -11.26
CA MET A 290 4.86 -30.56 -10.60
C MET A 290 4.53 -30.56 -9.12
N ARG A 291 5.52 -30.31 -8.30
CA ARG A 291 5.33 -30.02 -6.88
C ARG A 291 5.90 -28.65 -6.58
N LEU A 292 5.08 -27.79 -5.99
CA LEU A 292 5.44 -26.45 -5.57
C LEU A 292 5.26 -26.32 -4.07
N ARG A 293 6.31 -25.92 -3.35
CA ARG A 293 6.25 -25.63 -1.92
C ARG A 293 6.67 -24.21 -1.67
N ALA A 294 5.86 -23.48 -0.97
CA ALA A 294 6.19 -22.17 -0.43
C ALA A 294 6.07 -22.22 1.09
N SER A 295 7.07 -21.76 1.81
CA SER A 295 7.10 -21.77 3.27
C SER A 295 7.34 -20.37 3.82
N GLY A 296 6.73 -20.10 4.97
CA GLY A 296 6.83 -18.80 5.63
C GLY A 296 6.24 -17.66 4.82
N VAL A 297 5.16 -17.91 4.07
CA VAL A 297 4.55 -16.91 3.18
C VAL A 297 3.88 -15.82 3.99
N HIS A 298 4.30 -14.57 3.77
CA HIS A 298 3.74 -13.37 4.41
C HIS A 298 3.97 -12.14 3.52
N ARG A 299 3.36 -11.01 3.91
CA ARG A 299 3.57 -9.71 3.28
C ARG A 299 4.78 -8.99 3.91
N ALA A 300 5.46 -8.15 3.14
CA ALA A 300 6.62 -7.39 3.63
C ALA A 300 6.22 -6.32 4.66
N GLU A 301 5.01 -5.78 4.54
CA GLU A 301 4.48 -4.70 5.37
C GLU A 301 4.15 -5.17 6.79
N PHE A 302 3.92 -6.47 6.98
CA PHE A 302 3.59 -7.05 8.28
C PHE A 302 3.95 -8.53 8.35
N ALA A 303 4.32 -9.00 9.54
CA ALA A 303 4.56 -10.41 9.81
C ALA A 303 3.36 -10.99 10.60
N PRO A 304 2.60 -11.93 10.03
CA PRO A 304 1.53 -12.61 10.77
C PRO A 304 2.12 -13.47 11.88
N ALA A 305 1.33 -13.74 12.92
CA ALA A 305 1.75 -14.61 14.02
C ALA A 305 2.08 -16.03 13.55
N ALA A 306 1.39 -16.52 12.52
CA ALA A 306 1.64 -17.80 11.85
C ALA A 306 1.77 -17.53 10.34
N PRO A 307 2.98 -17.52 9.76
CA PRO A 307 3.18 -17.48 8.32
C PRO A 307 2.55 -18.71 7.66
N MET A 308 2.02 -18.53 6.45
CA MET A 308 1.34 -19.59 5.73
C MET A 308 2.33 -20.47 4.97
N ASP A 309 2.15 -21.78 5.03
CA ASP A 309 2.85 -22.75 4.21
C ASP A 309 1.91 -23.31 3.14
N PHE A 310 2.44 -23.51 1.95
CA PHE A 310 1.71 -24.03 0.80
C PHE A 310 2.47 -25.19 0.16
N ASP A 311 1.82 -26.32 -0.09
CA ASP A 311 2.39 -27.47 -0.79
C ASP A 311 1.36 -27.96 -1.82
N ALA A 312 1.64 -27.76 -3.11
CA ALA A 312 0.76 -28.18 -4.19
C ALA A 312 1.44 -29.24 -5.06
N ASN A 313 0.71 -30.32 -5.30
CA ASN A 313 1.12 -31.36 -6.24
C ASN A 313 0.17 -31.33 -7.42
N CYS A 314 0.68 -30.98 -8.61
CA CYS A 314 -0.10 -30.87 -9.84
C CYS A 314 0.35 -31.88 -10.88
N ALA A 315 -0.59 -32.44 -11.64
CA ALA A 315 -0.36 -33.30 -12.78
C ALA A 315 -1.29 -32.91 -13.94
N PHE A 316 -0.75 -32.93 -15.16
CA PHE A 316 -1.49 -32.64 -16.37
C PHE A 316 -0.79 -33.16 -17.62
N VAL A 317 -1.48 -33.18 -18.74
CA VAL A 317 -0.90 -33.46 -20.05
C VAL A 317 -0.83 -32.15 -20.84
N TYR A 318 0.38 -31.79 -21.26
CA TYR A 318 0.60 -30.60 -22.08
C TYR A 318 0.75 -30.94 -23.55
N HIS A 319 -0.02 -30.27 -24.41
CA HIS A 319 0.05 -30.36 -25.87
C HIS A 319 0.62 -29.06 -26.43
N HIS A 320 1.88 -29.09 -26.85
CA HIS A 320 2.56 -27.91 -27.37
C HIS A 320 1.91 -27.35 -28.65
N THR A 321 1.55 -28.22 -29.58
CA THR A 321 0.94 -27.83 -30.86
C THR A 321 -0.43 -27.16 -30.70
N ARG A 322 -1.23 -27.62 -29.76
CA ARG A 322 -2.56 -27.09 -29.45
C ARG A 322 -2.55 -26.03 -28.36
N ARG A 323 -1.42 -25.86 -27.66
CA ARG A 323 -1.27 -25.01 -26.47
C ARG A 323 -2.35 -25.27 -25.41
N THR A 324 -2.64 -26.55 -25.17
CA THR A 324 -3.65 -26.99 -24.21
C THR A 324 -3.04 -27.78 -23.08
N LEU A 325 -3.61 -27.63 -21.89
CA LEU A 325 -3.41 -28.51 -20.74
C LEU A 325 -4.66 -29.41 -20.66
N GLU A 326 -4.47 -30.70 -20.60
CA GLU A 326 -5.57 -31.66 -20.47
C GLU A 326 -5.39 -32.45 -19.15
N ASN A 327 -6.52 -32.79 -18.52
CA ASN A 327 -6.56 -33.55 -17.28
C ASN A 327 -5.75 -32.92 -16.13
N LEU A 328 -5.83 -31.59 -16.00
CA LEU A 328 -5.20 -30.90 -14.89
C LEU A 328 -5.81 -31.36 -13.55
N THR A 329 -4.96 -31.81 -12.65
CA THR A 329 -5.28 -32.07 -11.26
C THR A 329 -4.22 -31.47 -10.37
N CYS A 330 -4.63 -30.72 -9.34
CA CYS A 330 -3.74 -30.21 -8.31
C CYS A 330 -4.32 -30.52 -6.95
N ASP A 331 -3.52 -31.09 -6.10
CA ASP A 331 -3.87 -31.39 -4.69
C ASP A 331 -2.97 -30.59 -3.77
N SER A 332 -3.57 -29.90 -2.81
CA SER A 332 -2.87 -29.16 -1.77
C SER A 332 -3.47 -29.48 -0.41
N PRO A 333 -2.72 -30.04 0.52
CA PRO A 333 -3.15 -30.14 1.91
C PRO A 333 -3.20 -28.75 2.53
N LEU A 334 -4.23 -28.46 3.32
CA LEU A 334 -4.37 -27.21 4.05
C LEU A 334 -4.90 -27.52 5.45
N GLY A 335 -4.03 -27.51 6.45
CA GLY A 335 -4.31 -28.07 7.76
C GLY A 335 -4.65 -29.57 7.66
N ASP A 336 -5.74 -29.98 8.31
CA ASP A 336 -6.27 -31.35 8.25
C ASP A 336 -7.16 -31.62 7.03
N GLY A 337 -7.39 -30.59 6.20
CA GLY A 337 -8.22 -30.67 5.01
C GLY A 337 -7.40 -30.74 3.72
N ARG A 338 -8.12 -30.74 2.60
CA ARG A 338 -7.52 -30.78 1.26
C ARG A 338 -8.27 -29.88 0.29
N VAL A 339 -7.50 -29.17 -0.54
CA VAL A 339 -8.00 -28.45 -1.71
C VAL A 339 -7.63 -29.27 -2.95
N HIS A 340 -8.60 -29.60 -3.78
CA HIS A 340 -8.42 -30.27 -5.05
C HIS A 340 -8.89 -29.35 -6.20
N LEU A 341 -7.98 -29.03 -7.11
CA LEU A 341 -8.26 -28.30 -8.34
C LEU A 341 -8.22 -29.25 -9.52
N SER A 342 -9.24 -29.24 -10.34
CA SER A 342 -9.27 -30.05 -11.57
C SER A 342 -9.76 -29.25 -12.78
N GLY A 343 -9.27 -29.61 -13.97
CA GLY A 343 -9.68 -29.02 -15.25
C GLY A 343 -9.52 -30.04 -16.38
N GLU A 344 -10.56 -30.27 -17.16
CA GLU A 344 -10.49 -31.27 -18.25
C GLU A 344 -9.64 -30.77 -19.40
N LYS A 345 -9.84 -29.51 -19.83
CA LYS A 345 -9.11 -28.89 -20.94
C LYS A 345 -8.98 -27.39 -20.77
N LEU A 346 -7.78 -26.94 -20.57
CA LEU A 346 -7.44 -25.53 -20.46
C LEU A 346 -6.55 -25.12 -21.64
N GLY A 347 -6.99 -24.17 -22.45
CA GLY A 347 -6.24 -23.66 -23.58
C GLY A 347 -5.99 -22.16 -23.44
N LEU A 348 -4.92 -21.65 -24.04
CA LEU A 348 -4.65 -20.22 -24.08
C LEU A 348 -5.69 -19.43 -24.89
N ASP A 349 -6.33 -20.10 -25.86
CA ASP A 349 -7.31 -19.50 -26.78
C ASP A 349 -8.76 -19.92 -26.44
N THR A 350 -8.99 -20.70 -25.37
CA THR A 350 -10.31 -21.15 -24.95
C THR A 350 -10.62 -20.62 -23.56
N PRO A 351 -11.88 -20.21 -23.29
CA PRO A 351 -12.26 -19.79 -21.95
C PRO A 351 -11.93 -20.86 -20.92
N PRO A 352 -11.26 -20.52 -19.81
CA PRO A 352 -10.88 -21.50 -18.80
C PRO A 352 -12.09 -22.05 -18.06
N GLN A 353 -12.11 -23.38 -17.87
CA GLN A 353 -13.06 -24.06 -17.02
C GLN A 353 -12.31 -24.94 -16.02
N PHE A 354 -12.52 -24.69 -14.73
CA PHE A 354 -11.91 -25.50 -13.69
C PHE A 354 -12.85 -25.68 -12.50
N THR A 355 -12.60 -26.73 -11.75
CA THR A 355 -13.34 -27.09 -10.55
C THR A 355 -12.40 -27.03 -9.36
N VAL A 356 -12.86 -26.40 -8.28
CA VAL A 356 -12.19 -26.40 -6.97
C VAL A 356 -13.08 -27.15 -5.99
N GLU A 357 -12.56 -28.21 -5.40
CA GLU A 357 -13.19 -28.98 -4.34
C GLU A 357 -12.42 -28.76 -3.03
N MET A 358 -13.14 -28.41 -1.99
CA MET A 358 -12.61 -28.23 -0.63
C MET A 358 -13.20 -29.32 0.26
N ASP A 359 -12.35 -30.10 0.91
CA ASP A 359 -12.79 -31.15 1.85
C ASP A 359 -12.22 -30.81 3.23
N ARG A 360 -13.13 -30.48 4.16
CA ARG A 360 -12.86 -30.23 5.59
C ARG A 360 -11.67 -29.30 5.85
N ILE A 361 -11.57 -28.21 5.09
CA ILE A 361 -10.54 -27.19 5.32
C ILE A 361 -10.82 -26.52 6.67
N PRO A 362 -9.88 -26.50 7.63
CA PRO A 362 -10.06 -25.78 8.88
C PRO A 362 -10.28 -24.29 8.63
N VAL A 363 -11.28 -23.69 9.28
CA VAL A 363 -11.51 -22.23 9.19
C VAL A 363 -10.28 -21.46 9.69
N ALA A 364 -9.55 -22.01 10.67
CA ALA A 364 -8.27 -21.43 11.13
C ALA A 364 -7.28 -21.18 9.99
N ALA A 365 -7.11 -22.15 9.07
CA ALA A 365 -6.25 -21.98 7.92
C ALA A 365 -6.74 -20.87 6.96
N GLY A 366 -8.06 -20.70 6.84
CA GLY A 366 -8.65 -19.56 6.13
C GLY A 366 -8.37 -18.21 6.79
N LEU A 367 -8.43 -18.17 8.12
CA LEU A 367 -8.07 -16.95 8.90
C LEU A 367 -6.59 -16.61 8.76
N ASP A 368 -5.69 -17.60 8.78
CA ASP A 368 -4.26 -17.38 8.59
C ASP A 368 -3.95 -16.89 7.15
N ALA A 369 -4.68 -17.41 6.15
CA ALA A 369 -4.61 -16.89 4.79
C ALA A 369 -5.10 -15.44 4.71
N LEU A 370 -6.20 -15.08 5.37
CA LEU A 370 -6.67 -13.69 5.44
C LEU A 370 -5.66 -12.78 6.15
N ARG A 371 -5.05 -13.24 7.24
CA ARG A 371 -3.97 -12.51 7.94
C ARG A 371 -2.73 -12.33 7.09
N THR A 372 -2.46 -13.27 6.18
CA THR A 372 -1.35 -13.16 5.22
C THR A 372 -1.64 -12.11 4.14
N LEU A 373 -2.91 -11.92 3.78
CA LEU A 373 -3.34 -10.94 2.79
C LEU A 373 -3.61 -9.56 3.38
N ARG A 374 -4.05 -9.48 4.65
CA ARG A 374 -4.54 -8.28 5.30
C ARG A 374 -3.91 -8.07 6.67
N SER A 375 -3.29 -6.92 6.88
CA SER A 375 -2.93 -6.44 8.21
C SER A 375 -4.18 -5.96 8.94
N GLY A 376 -4.23 -6.13 10.25
CA GLY A 376 -5.27 -5.53 11.07
C GLY A 376 -6.16 -6.53 11.81
N PHE A 377 -6.30 -7.76 11.35
CA PHE A 377 -6.97 -8.78 12.15
C PHE A 377 -6.23 -9.01 13.47
N ASP A 378 -6.98 -9.02 14.57
CA ASP A 378 -6.38 -9.26 15.89
C ASP A 378 -5.59 -10.58 15.89
N PRO A 379 -4.31 -10.58 16.30
CA PRO A 379 -3.49 -11.79 16.32
C PRO A 379 -3.99 -12.85 17.32
N GLY A 380 -4.73 -12.44 18.36
CA GLY A 380 -5.35 -13.34 19.33
C GLY A 380 -6.72 -13.89 18.90
N LEU A 381 -7.24 -13.50 17.73
CA LEU A 381 -8.49 -14.07 17.21
C LEU A 381 -8.24 -15.51 16.74
N GLU A 382 -8.99 -16.45 17.28
CA GLU A 382 -8.94 -17.88 16.90
C GLU A 382 -10.24 -18.26 16.20
N ALA A 383 -10.12 -19.13 15.20
CA ALA A 383 -11.26 -19.65 14.45
C ALA A 383 -11.26 -21.18 14.48
N SER A 384 -12.42 -21.78 14.68
CA SER A 384 -12.64 -23.21 14.52
C SER A 384 -13.84 -23.47 13.61
N GLY A 385 -13.97 -24.71 13.14
CA GLY A 385 -14.95 -25.09 12.15
C GLY A 385 -14.30 -25.59 10.87
N THR A 386 -15.09 -25.97 9.89
CA THR A 386 -14.60 -26.54 8.63
C THR A 386 -15.30 -25.93 7.42
N VAL A 387 -14.56 -25.79 6.33
CA VAL A 387 -15.08 -25.40 5.01
C VAL A 387 -15.07 -26.60 4.09
N SER A 388 -16.20 -26.90 3.47
CA SER A 388 -16.32 -27.98 2.48
C SER A 388 -17.25 -27.54 1.34
N GLY A 389 -17.00 -28.07 0.14
CA GLY A 389 -17.86 -27.81 -1.00
C GLY A 389 -17.13 -27.89 -2.33
N LYS A 390 -17.86 -27.56 -3.37
CA LYS A 390 -17.38 -27.63 -4.76
C LYS A 390 -17.83 -26.42 -5.53
N ILE A 391 -16.89 -25.76 -6.18
CA ILE A 391 -17.11 -24.60 -7.06
C ILE A 391 -16.57 -24.93 -8.43
N VAL A 392 -17.38 -24.71 -9.45
CA VAL A 392 -16.98 -24.78 -10.85
C VAL A 392 -16.96 -23.37 -11.43
N TYR A 393 -15.84 -23.00 -11.98
CA TYR A 393 -15.67 -21.76 -12.74
C TYR A 393 -15.62 -22.07 -14.22
N ALA A 394 -16.44 -21.41 -15.05
CA ALA A 394 -16.48 -21.57 -16.50
C ALA A 394 -16.59 -20.18 -17.15
N ALA A 395 -15.46 -19.60 -17.53
CA ALA A 395 -15.45 -18.33 -18.24
C ALA A 395 -16.16 -18.46 -19.61
N GLY A 396 -16.98 -17.49 -19.99
CA GLY A 396 -17.61 -17.44 -21.31
C GLY A 396 -18.97 -18.15 -21.46
N THR A 397 -19.53 -18.74 -20.42
CA THR A 397 -20.89 -19.32 -20.45
C THR A 397 -22.00 -18.30 -20.21
N GLY A 398 -21.65 -17.05 -19.90
CA GLY A 398 -22.60 -15.94 -19.88
C GLY A 398 -23.08 -15.66 -21.30
N SER A 399 -24.35 -15.95 -21.59
CA SER A 399 -25.00 -15.67 -22.87
C SER A 399 -24.74 -14.22 -23.27
N ALA A 400 -23.94 -14.02 -24.31
CA ALA A 400 -23.92 -12.74 -25.02
C ALA A 400 -25.36 -12.43 -25.43
N ALA A 401 -26.00 -11.48 -24.75
CA ALA A 401 -27.26 -10.93 -25.19
C ALA A 401 -27.08 -10.46 -26.63
N GLN A 402 -27.63 -11.20 -27.57
CA GLN A 402 -27.66 -10.78 -28.96
C GLN A 402 -28.28 -9.38 -29.01
N PRO A 403 -27.71 -8.44 -29.73
CA PRO A 403 -28.31 -7.13 -29.88
C PRO A 403 -29.66 -7.30 -30.55
N VAL A 404 -30.72 -7.11 -29.79
CA VAL A 404 -32.09 -7.11 -30.30
C VAL A 404 -32.18 -5.96 -31.28
N LYS A 405 -32.27 -6.30 -32.60
CA LYS A 405 -32.71 -5.37 -33.64
C LYS A 405 -34.05 -4.78 -33.21
N PRO A 406 -34.29 -3.49 -33.32
CA PRO A 406 -35.60 -2.92 -33.01
C PRO A 406 -36.59 -3.35 -34.06
N ALA A 407 -37.50 -4.26 -33.70
CA ALA A 407 -38.67 -4.56 -34.48
C ALA A 407 -39.77 -3.56 -34.16
N ASN A 408 -40.07 -2.67 -35.10
CA ASN A 408 -41.27 -1.89 -35.17
C ASN A 408 -42.47 -2.81 -35.29
N THR A 409 -43.31 -2.92 -34.26
CA THR A 409 -44.71 -3.32 -34.43
C THR A 409 -45.56 -2.85 -33.21
N PRO A 410 -46.85 -2.48 -33.48
CA PRO A 410 -47.63 -1.65 -32.54
C PRO A 410 -48.35 -2.45 -31.44
N ALA A 411 -48.62 -1.72 -30.38
CA ALA A 411 -49.26 -2.15 -29.15
C ALA A 411 -50.58 -2.96 -29.36
N LYS A 412 -50.69 -4.09 -28.63
CA LYS A 412 -51.92 -4.78 -28.32
C LYS A 412 -52.01 -5.10 -26.82
N LYS A 413 -53.21 -4.86 -26.31
CA LYS A 413 -53.68 -4.86 -24.91
C LYS A 413 -53.40 -6.14 -24.13
N PRO A 414 -53.45 -6.07 -22.75
CA PRO A 414 -52.98 -7.14 -21.88
C PRO A 414 -53.98 -8.30 -21.77
N ALA A 415 -53.50 -9.52 -21.76
CA ALA A 415 -54.25 -10.71 -21.39
C ALA A 415 -53.75 -11.25 -20.04
N LYS A 416 -54.72 -11.75 -19.29
CA LYS A 416 -54.70 -12.13 -17.88
C LYS A 416 -53.65 -13.20 -17.52
N SER A 417 -53.17 -13.07 -16.28
CA SER A 417 -52.36 -14.02 -15.53
C SER A 417 -52.86 -15.49 -15.54
N LEU A 418 -51.95 -16.42 -15.78
CA LEU A 418 -52.05 -17.78 -15.31
C LEU A 418 -50.91 -18.11 -14.34
N HIS A 419 -51.34 -18.64 -13.21
CA HIS A 419 -50.52 -19.05 -12.08
C HIS A 419 -49.52 -20.15 -12.44
N GLY A 420 -48.35 -20.03 -11.86
CA GLY A 420 -47.55 -21.16 -11.35
C GLY A 420 -46.67 -21.90 -12.33
N LEU A 421 -45.48 -21.43 -12.45
CA LEU A 421 -44.27 -22.28 -12.51
C LEU A 421 -43.16 -21.41 -11.95
N LYS A 422 -42.60 -21.81 -10.80
CA LYS A 422 -41.30 -21.33 -10.35
C LYS A 422 -40.30 -21.75 -11.43
N ALA A 423 -39.91 -20.83 -12.27
CA ALA A 423 -38.71 -20.98 -13.06
C ALA A 423 -37.55 -20.93 -12.05
N ASP A 424 -36.92 -22.07 -11.81
CA ASP A 424 -35.59 -22.10 -11.21
C ASP A 424 -34.70 -21.23 -12.11
N ALA A 425 -34.40 -20.01 -11.68
CA ALA A 425 -33.50 -19.14 -12.39
C ALA A 425 -32.11 -19.80 -12.33
N GLU A 426 -31.66 -20.34 -13.48
CA GLU A 426 -30.29 -20.84 -13.59
C GLU A 426 -29.30 -19.75 -13.21
N PRO A 427 -28.25 -20.06 -12.42
CA PRO A 427 -27.21 -19.10 -12.02
C PRO A 427 -26.52 -18.56 -13.28
N THR A 428 -26.67 -17.28 -13.54
CA THR A 428 -26.19 -16.58 -14.74
C THR A 428 -24.76 -16.07 -14.62
N GLY A 429 -23.93 -16.66 -13.76
CA GLY A 429 -22.54 -16.27 -13.57
C GLY A 429 -21.54 -17.37 -13.96
N PRO A 430 -20.21 -17.06 -14.10
CA PRO A 430 -19.19 -18.09 -14.37
C PRO A 430 -18.96 -19.06 -13.21
N PHE A 431 -19.51 -18.83 -12.04
CA PHE A 431 -19.44 -19.77 -10.89
C PHE A 431 -20.71 -20.60 -10.79
N THR A 432 -20.55 -21.90 -10.51
CA THR A 432 -21.63 -22.82 -10.09
C THR A 432 -21.15 -23.65 -8.91
N GLY A 433 -22.09 -24.24 -8.15
CA GLY A 433 -21.78 -25.03 -6.96
C GLY A 433 -21.99 -24.24 -5.67
N SER A 434 -21.45 -24.70 -4.54
CA SER A 434 -21.56 -24.04 -3.25
C SER A 434 -20.42 -24.42 -2.31
N LEU A 435 -20.11 -23.53 -1.37
CA LEU A 435 -19.24 -23.79 -0.23
C LEU A 435 -20.07 -23.73 1.05
N THR A 436 -19.81 -24.62 1.98
CA THR A 436 -20.44 -24.64 3.30
C THR A 436 -19.36 -24.49 4.36
N VAL A 437 -19.50 -23.49 5.20
CA VAL A 437 -18.76 -23.36 6.47
C VAL A 437 -19.62 -23.99 7.54
N ALA A 438 -19.13 -25.01 8.23
CA ALA A 438 -19.82 -25.71 9.30
C ALA A 438 -19.13 -25.41 10.63
N ASP A 439 -19.96 -25.27 11.67
CA ASP A 439 -19.54 -25.14 13.07
C ASP A 439 -18.50 -24.02 13.30
N LEU A 440 -18.71 -22.88 12.63
CA LEU A 440 -17.86 -21.71 12.82
C LEU A 440 -17.97 -21.20 14.24
N VAL A 441 -16.83 -21.13 14.93
CA VAL A 441 -16.70 -20.47 16.24
C VAL A 441 -15.47 -19.58 16.20
N LEU A 442 -15.66 -18.28 16.47
CA LEU A 442 -14.57 -17.31 16.65
C LEU A 442 -14.43 -17.01 18.13
N THR A 443 -13.21 -17.07 18.65
CA THR A 443 -12.83 -16.82 20.05
C THR A 443 -11.57 -15.95 20.14
N GLY A 444 -11.28 -15.37 21.29
CA GLY A 444 -10.12 -14.50 21.45
C GLY A 444 -10.32 -13.14 20.77
N GLY A 445 -9.23 -12.44 20.44
CA GLY A 445 -9.28 -11.14 19.74
C GLY A 445 -10.11 -10.08 20.46
N GLY A 446 -10.12 -10.04 21.80
CA GLY A 446 -10.94 -9.11 22.57
C GLY A 446 -12.43 -9.46 22.66
N LEU A 447 -12.88 -10.59 22.10
CA LEU A 447 -14.28 -11.05 22.17
C LEU A 447 -14.60 -11.58 23.56
N SER A 448 -15.53 -10.94 24.28
CA SER A 448 -16.03 -11.40 25.60
C SER A 448 -16.89 -12.67 25.49
N ARG A 449 -17.53 -12.86 24.34
CA ARG A 449 -18.36 -14.02 24.01
C ARG A 449 -17.99 -14.54 22.62
N PRO A 450 -17.93 -15.86 22.41
CA PRO A 450 -17.71 -16.44 21.09
C PRO A 450 -18.72 -15.94 20.06
N VAL A 451 -18.27 -15.77 18.83
CA VAL A 451 -19.16 -15.64 17.67
C VAL A 451 -19.39 -17.04 17.12
N GLN A 452 -20.63 -17.48 17.03
CA GLN A 452 -20.98 -18.82 16.59
C GLN A 452 -21.91 -18.77 15.39
N ALA A 453 -21.60 -19.55 14.37
CA ALA A 453 -22.46 -19.77 13.23
C ALA A 453 -22.46 -21.28 12.86
N PRO A 454 -23.53 -22.01 13.13
CA PRO A 454 -23.55 -23.46 12.89
C PRO A 454 -23.37 -23.81 11.42
N LYS A 455 -23.91 -22.99 10.53
CA LYS A 455 -23.77 -23.22 9.10
C LYS A 455 -23.84 -21.89 8.32
N ILE A 456 -22.88 -21.67 7.42
CA ILE A 456 -22.93 -20.60 6.43
C ILE A 456 -22.80 -21.26 5.06
N THR A 457 -23.73 -20.98 4.16
CA THR A 457 -23.64 -21.47 2.78
C THR A 457 -23.32 -20.32 1.87
N LEU A 458 -22.28 -20.48 1.04
CA LEU A 458 -21.88 -19.54 0.00
C LEU A 458 -22.32 -20.11 -1.35
N GLU A 459 -23.19 -19.39 -2.05
CA GLU A 459 -23.75 -19.78 -3.34
C GLU A 459 -23.48 -18.72 -4.39
N PRO A 460 -23.45 -19.07 -5.69
CA PRO A 460 -23.29 -18.10 -6.75
C PRO A 460 -24.38 -17.05 -6.74
N SER A 461 -23.99 -15.77 -6.81
CA SER A 461 -24.94 -14.66 -6.92
C SER A 461 -25.47 -14.57 -8.34
N ALA A 462 -26.79 -14.53 -8.49
CA ALA A 462 -27.46 -14.15 -9.74
C ALA A 462 -27.35 -12.62 -9.92
N ALA A 463 -26.21 -12.14 -10.43
CA ALA A 463 -26.04 -10.73 -10.70
C ALA A 463 -26.94 -10.27 -11.86
N GLN A 464 -27.71 -9.23 -11.65
CA GLN A 464 -28.58 -8.63 -12.69
C GLN A 464 -27.77 -7.94 -13.83
N HIS A 465 -26.45 -7.84 -13.71
CA HIS A 465 -25.54 -7.28 -14.72
C HIS A 465 -24.31 -8.19 -14.87
N ALA A 466 -24.10 -8.70 -16.01
CA ALA A 466 -23.33 -9.87 -16.43
C ALA A 466 -21.79 -9.80 -16.32
N SER A 467 -21.17 -9.03 -15.45
CA SER A 467 -19.70 -8.94 -15.45
C SER A 467 -18.96 -9.39 -14.19
N ALA A 468 -19.64 -9.64 -13.08
CA ALA A 468 -18.97 -10.07 -11.85
C ALA A 468 -19.70 -11.23 -11.19
N SER A 469 -19.19 -12.44 -11.36
CA SER A 469 -19.64 -13.60 -10.58
C SER A 469 -19.00 -13.60 -9.23
N ALA A 470 -19.83 -13.68 -8.22
CA ALA A 470 -19.44 -13.72 -6.83
C ALA A 470 -20.19 -14.85 -6.12
N LEU A 471 -19.58 -15.39 -5.09
CA LEU A 471 -20.25 -16.26 -4.10
C LEU A 471 -20.85 -15.37 -3.03
N THR A 472 -22.09 -15.59 -2.68
CA THR A 472 -22.82 -14.85 -1.63
C THR A 472 -23.27 -15.77 -0.53
N GLY A 473 -23.24 -15.26 0.68
CA GLY A 473 -23.75 -15.96 1.86
C GLY A 473 -24.20 -14.98 2.93
N THR A 474 -25.01 -15.46 3.85
CA THR A 474 -25.51 -14.64 4.97
C THR A 474 -25.32 -15.37 6.28
N VAL A 475 -25.02 -14.61 7.33
CA VAL A 475 -24.98 -15.11 8.71
C VAL A 475 -25.54 -14.06 9.66
N ALA A 476 -26.35 -14.49 10.60
CA ALA A 476 -26.92 -13.64 11.64
C ALA A 476 -26.26 -13.92 12.99
N ILE A 477 -25.79 -12.87 13.67
CA ILE A 477 -25.05 -12.96 14.92
C ILE A 477 -25.77 -12.10 15.96
N PRO A 478 -26.17 -12.66 17.11
CA PRO A 478 -26.73 -11.86 18.22
C PRO A 478 -25.66 -10.87 18.75
N ALA A 479 -26.02 -9.60 18.79
CA ALA A 479 -25.10 -8.53 19.17
C ALA A 479 -25.61 -7.60 20.29
N GLY A 480 -26.65 -8.02 21.02
CA GLY A 480 -27.17 -7.28 22.17
C GLY A 480 -28.17 -6.18 21.83
N GLY A 481 -28.67 -6.13 20.59
CA GLY A 481 -29.81 -5.35 20.17
C GLY A 481 -31.08 -6.19 20.03
N GLU A 482 -32.20 -5.56 19.68
CA GLU A 482 -33.47 -6.25 19.41
C GLU A 482 -33.40 -7.11 18.14
N THR A 483 -32.65 -6.64 17.14
CA THR A 483 -32.41 -7.36 15.89
C THR A 483 -30.95 -7.83 15.82
N PRO A 484 -30.67 -9.08 15.38
CA PRO A 484 -29.30 -9.55 15.25
C PRO A 484 -28.57 -8.76 14.14
N LEU A 485 -27.23 -8.74 14.22
CA LEU A 485 -26.40 -8.30 13.09
C LEU A 485 -26.42 -9.38 12.01
N VAL A 486 -26.88 -8.99 10.84
CA VAL A 486 -26.86 -9.85 9.63
C VAL A 486 -25.68 -9.43 8.79
N PHE A 487 -24.74 -10.36 8.63
CA PHE A 487 -23.61 -10.21 7.73
C PHE A 487 -23.96 -10.81 6.39
N THR A 488 -23.80 -10.03 5.32
CA THR A 488 -23.94 -10.48 3.93
C THR A 488 -22.56 -10.50 3.31
N LEU A 489 -22.08 -11.67 2.95
CA LEU A 489 -20.78 -11.89 2.33
C LEU A 489 -20.94 -11.97 0.82
N ARG A 490 -20.10 -11.30 0.07
CA ARG A 490 -19.98 -11.40 -1.38
C ARG A 490 -18.49 -11.51 -1.72
N LEU A 491 -18.09 -12.67 -2.26
CA LEU A 491 -16.70 -13.01 -2.54
C LEU A 491 -16.54 -13.21 -4.05
N SER A 492 -15.63 -12.48 -4.67
CA SER A 492 -15.26 -12.59 -6.09
C SER A 492 -13.77 -12.92 -6.24
N LEU A 493 -13.30 -13.18 -7.46
CA LEU A 493 -11.86 -13.36 -7.71
C LEU A 493 -11.05 -12.08 -7.48
N SER A 494 -11.66 -10.92 -7.69
CA SER A 494 -10.97 -9.61 -7.57
C SER A 494 -10.98 -9.04 -6.15
N GLY A 495 -11.94 -9.46 -5.30
CA GLY A 495 -12.05 -8.90 -3.96
C GLY A 495 -13.31 -9.35 -3.21
N TYR A 496 -13.63 -8.65 -2.15
CA TYR A 496 -14.71 -8.96 -1.23
C TYR A 496 -15.65 -7.77 -1.01
N GLN A 497 -16.85 -8.07 -0.57
CA GLN A 497 -17.81 -7.12 -0.05
C GLN A 497 -18.53 -7.76 1.13
N VAL A 498 -18.55 -7.07 2.27
CA VAL A 498 -19.21 -7.50 3.51
C VAL A 498 -20.23 -6.44 3.91
N GLY A 499 -21.50 -6.75 3.79
CA GLY A 499 -22.58 -5.94 4.32
C GLY A 499 -22.89 -6.33 5.77
N VAL A 500 -23.14 -5.37 6.65
CA VAL A 500 -23.50 -5.58 8.04
C VAL A 500 -24.74 -4.74 8.35
N ARG A 501 -25.85 -5.37 8.71
CA ARG A 501 -27.11 -4.69 9.03
C ARG A 501 -27.74 -5.26 10.31
N GLY A 502 -28.25 -4.39 11.17
CA GLY A 502 -28.94 -4.78 12.39
C GLY A 502 -28.58 -3.89 13.57
N GLN A 503 -28.71 -4.41 14.79
CA GLN A 503 -28.42 -3.67 16.01
C GLN A 503 -27.37 -4.37 16.88
N ALA A 504 -26.51 -3.56 17.50
CA ALA A 504 -25.49 -4.04 18.42
C ALA A 504 -25.36 -3.14 19.65
N SER A 505 -25.09 -3.72 20.82
CA SER A 505 -24.63 -2.92 21.95
C SER A 505 -23.24 -2.32 21.65
N PHE A 506 -22.91 -1.15 22.20
CA PHE A 506 -21.61 -0.49 22.01
C PHE A 506 -20.43 -1.43 22.32
N ALA A 507 -20.52 -2.15 23.44
CA ALA A 507 -19.48 -3.09 23.83
C ALA A 507 -19.29 -4.18 22.76
N ARG A 508 -20.39 -4.77 22.28
CA ARG A 508 -20.30 -5.84 21.27
C ARG A 508 -19.88 -5.33 19.91
N ALA A 509 -20.32 -4.13 19.51
CA ALA A 509 -19.87 -3.49 18.27
C ALA A 509 -18.35 -3.24 18.30
N ARG A 510 -17.83 -2.73 19.44
CA ARG A 510 -16.40 -2.54 19.65
C ARG A 510 -15.61 -3.83 19.55
N GLU A 511 -16.04 -4.89 20.26
CA GLU A 511 -15.40 -6.20 20.23
C GLU A 511 -15.32 -6.76 18.79
N LEU A 512 -16.43 -6.70 18.05
CA LEU A 512 -16.48 -7.18 16.66
C LEU A 512 -15.60 -6.33 15.73
N ALA A 513 -15.64 -5.01 15.88
CA ALA A 513 -14.82 -4.09 15.10
C ALA A 513 -13.32 -4.30 15.38
N HIS A 514 -12.94 -4.48 16.65
CA HIS A 514 -11.57 -4.76 17.07
C HIS A 514 -11.08 -6.09 16.49
N ALA A 515 -11.87 -7.17 16.65
CA ALA A 515 -11.54 -8.49 16.11
C ALA A 515 -11.37 -8.49 14.59
N ALA A 516 -12.18 -7.66 13.88
CA ALA A 516 -12.09 -7.46 12.44
C ALA A 516 -10.94 -6.53 12.00
N GLY A 517 -10.17 -5.95 12.95
CA GLY A 517 -9.07 -5.04 12.66
C GLY A 517 -9.52 -3.67 12.14
N THR A 518 -10.73 -3.24 12.49
CA THR A 518 -11.21 -1.93 12.10
C THR A 518 -10.43 -0.84 12.84
N PRO A 519 -9.78 0.12 12.15
CA PRO A 519 -9.12 1.24 12.79
C PRO A 519 -10.09 2.01 13.68
N GLN A 520 -9.58 2.57 14.79
CA GLN A 520 -10.36 3.43 15.71
C GLN A 520 -11.54 2.73 16.44
N SER A 521 -11.58 1.39 16.48
CA SER A 521 -12.58 0.65 17.28
C SER A 521 -12.58 1.08 18.77
N GLU A 522 -11.44 1.53 19.27
CA GLU A 522 -11.28 2.05 20.63
C GLU A 522 -12.09 3.34 20.88
N ALA A 523 -12.41 4.11 19.86
CA ALA A 523 -13.28 5.28 19.99
C ALA A 523 -14.69 4.92 20.51
N LEU A 524 -15.15 3.71 20.22
CA LEU A 524 -16.41 3.18 20.74
C LEU A 524 -16.37 2.85 22.24
N ALA A 525 -15.18 2.76 22.85
CA ALA A 525 -15.04 2.47 24.28
C ALA A 525 -15.54 3.62 25.15
N ALA A 526 -15.44 4.85 24.66
CA ALA A 526 -15.89 6.05 25.34
C ALA A 526 -17.40 6.29 25.22
N LEU A 527 -18.10 5.51 24.39
CA LEU A 527 -19.54 5.65 24.14
C LEU A 527 -20.35 4.61 24.91
N ALA A 528 -21.46 5.05 25.48
CA ALA A 528 -22.47 4.21 26.11
C ALA A 528 -23.86 4.71 25.71
N GLY A 529 -24.88 3.86 25.78
CA GLY A 529 -26.23 4.25 25.38
C GLY A 529 -27.06 3.07 24.93
N ASP A 530 -28.13 3.35 24.19
CA ASP A 530 -28.96 2.33 23.56
C ASP A 530 -28.18 1.56 22.47
N PRO A 531 -28.63 0.35 22.10
CA PRO A 531 -28.00 -0.39 20.98
C PRO A 531 -27.95 0.43 19.71
N ILE A 532 -26.78 0.49 19.09
CA ILE A 532 -26.57 1.19 17.83
C ILE A 532 -27.20 0.42 16.67
N ALA A 533 -27.83 1.13 15.75
CA ALA A 533 -28.29 0.58 14.49
C ALA A 533 -27.19 0.75 13.43
N VAL A 534 -26.86 -0.34 12.74
CA VAL A 534 -25.75 -0.42 11.78
C VAL A 534 -26.29 -0.83 10.41
N ASP A 535 -25.90 -0.13 9.37
CA ASP A 535 -26.09 -0.49 7.97
C ASP A 535 -24.84 -0.10 7.19
N LEU A 536 -23.84 -1.00 7.18
CA LEU A 536 -22.50 -0.77 6.67
C LEU A 536 -22.14 -1.76 5.57
N ILE A 537 -21.35 -1.31 4.63
CA ILE A 537 -20.76 -2.12 3.56
C ILE A 537 -19.26 -1.86 3.54
N ALA A 538 -18.48 -2.89 3.83
CA ALA A 538 -17.04 -2.91 3.63
C ALA A 538 -16.72 -3.64 2.32
N ALA A 539 -15.94 -3.06 1.44
CA ALA A 539 -15.56 -3.66 0.17
C ALA A 539 -14.11 -3.31 -0.18
N GLY A 540 -13.43 -4.21 -0.89
CA GLY A 540 -12.07 -3.98 -1.34
C GLY A 540 -11.48 -5.14 -2.12
N PRO A 541 -10.30 -4.94 -2.75
CA PRO A 541 -9.57 -6.01 -3.42
C PRO A 541 -8.96 -6.96 -2.40
N TRP A 542 -8.65 -8.21 -2.80
CA TRP A 542 -7.92 -9.14 -1.92
C TRP A 542 -6.53 -8.63 -1.55
N ILE A 543 -5.87 -7.99 -2.51
CA ILE A 543 -4.55 -7.37 -2.36
C ILE A 543 -4.73 -5.89 -2.71
N PRO A 544 -4.56 -4.95 -1.76
CA PRO A 544 -4.60 -3.53 -2.05
C PRO A 544 -3.54 -3.16 -3.09
N GLU A 545 -3.90 -2.41 -4.10
CA GLU A 545 -2.93 -1.80 -5.00
C GLU A 545 -2.18 -0.72 -4.19
N GLU A 546 -0.86 -0.88 -4.04
CA GLU A 546 -0.04 0.20 -3.49
C GLU A 546 -0.13 1.39 -4.44
N VAL A 547 -0.69 2.50 -3.98
CA VAL A 547 -0.54 3.78 -4.67
C VAL A 547 0.96 4.08 -4.66
N PRO A 548 1.65 4.12 -5.82
CA PRO A 548 3.06 4.42 -5.83
C PRO A 548 3.22 5.80 -5.21
N LEU A 549 3.93 5.85 -4.07
CA LEU A 549 4.43 7.11 -3.51
C LEU A 549 5.16 7.81 -4.65
N ALA A 550 4.62 8.92 -5.12
CA ALA A 550 5.24 9.75 -6.12
C ALA A 550 6.61 10.16 -5.56
N VAL A 551 7.65 9.42 -5.93
CA VAL A 551 9.03 9.83 -5.71
C VAL A 551 9.23 11.04 -6.60
N ASN A 552 9.11 12.21 -6.00
CA ASN A 552 9.56 13.46 -6.61
C ASN A 552 11.07 13.36 -6.85
N THR A 553 11.45 12.71 -7.96
CA THR A 553 12.75 12.94 -8.55
C THR A 553 12.71 14.33 -9.13
N GLY A 554 13.21 15.30 -8.33
CA GLY A 554 13.47 16.64 -8.79
C GLY A 554 14.40 16.59 -10.00
N SER A 555 13.82 16.72 -11.18
CA SER A 555 14.50 17.14 -12.39
C SER A 555 13.72 18.31 -12.94
N ALA A 556 14.28 19.48 -12.72
CA ALA A 556 13.88 20.69 -13.41
C ALA A 556 13.98 20.47 -14.92
N SER A 557 12.87 20.51 -15.64
CA SER A 557 12.85 20.78 -17.06
C SER A 557 11.60 21.57 -17.41
N VAL A 558 11.81 22.87 -17.58
CA VAL A 558 11.41 23.72 -18.69
C VAL A 558 9.98 23.54 -19.21
N LEU A 559 9.15 24.55 -18.90
CA LEU A 559 8.15 25.23 -19.74
C LEU A 559 7.72 24.45 -21.00
N ALA A 560 6.52 23.94 -20.97
CA ALA A 560 5.65 23.84 -22.12
C ALA A 560 4.22 24.10 -21.68
N ASP A 561 3.61 25.10 -22.27
CA ASP A 561 2.21 25.45 -22.16
C ASP A 561 1.36 24.22 -22.46
N ALA A 562 0.61 23.72 -21.46
CA ALA A 562 -0.43 22.76 -21.66
C ALA A 562 -1.77 23.45 -21.35
N GLU A 563 -2.55 23.66 -22.37
CA GLU A 563 -3.97 24.00 -22.29
C GLU A 563 -4.66 23.06 -21.31
N GLU A 564 -5.34 23.67 -20.37
CA GLU A 564 -6.15 23.06 -19.32
C GLU A 564 -7.32 22.33 -19.96
N LEU A 565 -7.16 21.01 -20.18
CA LEU A 565 -8.27 20.13 -20.50
C LEU A 565 -9.15 20.00 -19.24
N PRO A 566 -10.47 20.23 -19.34
CA PRO A 566 -11.36 20.08 -18.19
C PRO A 566 -11.33 18.62 -17.73
N ALA A 567 -11.06 18.42 -16.43
CA ALA A 567 -11.13 17.13 -15.78
C ALA A 567 -12.49 16.47 -16.09
N PRO A 568 -12.53 15.19 -16.45
CA PRO A 568 -13.79 14.50 -16.62
C PRO A 568 -14.52 14.49 -15.26
N ALA A 569 -15.71 15.11 -15.24
CA ALA A 569 -16.60 15.02 -14.11
C ALA A 569 -16.89 13.54 -13.84
N SER A 570 -16.35 13.00 -12.76
CA SER A 570 -16.70 11.68 -12.27
C SER A 570 -18.14 11.75 -11.76
N SER A 571 -19.07 11.35 -12.63
CA SER A 571 -20.43 11.05 -12.18
C SER A 571 -20.37 9.89 -11.20
N PRO A 572 -21.02 9.97 -10.03
CA PRO A 572 -21.12 8.84 -9.14
C PRO A 572 -21.97 7.77 -9.83
N SER A 573 -21.35 6.73 -10.36
CA SER A 573 -22.04 5.52 -10.78
C SER A 573 -22.50 4.79 -9.53
N THR A 574 -23.74 5.05 -9.09
CA THR A 574 -24.49 4.24 -8.14
C THR A 574 -24.76 2.86 -8.74
N GLY A 575 -23.75 2.02 -8.80
CA GLY A 575 -23.86 0.62 -9.12
C GLY A 575 -23.28 -0.19 -7.97
N ALA A 576 -24.14 -0.81 -7.17
CA ALA A 576 -23.78 -1.67 -6.03
C ALA A 576 -22.94 -2.92 -6.40
N ASP A 577 -22.43 -3.00 -7.62
CA ASP A 577 -21.80 -4.20 -8.17
C ASP A 577 -20.29 -4.07 -8.51
N VAL A 578 -19.68 -2.92 -8.29
CA VAL A 578 -18.25 -2.72 -8.59
C VAL A 578 -17.44 -2.78 -7.29
N ILE A 579 -16.51 -3.75 -7.19
CA ILE A 579 -15.54 -3.79 -6.10
C ILE A 579 -14.55 -2.64 -6.30
N PRO A 580 -14.38 -1.75 -5.32
CA PRO A 580 -13.44 -0.64 -5.42
C PRO A 580 -11.98 -1.16 -5.50
N SER A 581 -11.10 -0.38 -6.13
CA SER A 581 -9.66 -0.68 -6.23
C SER A 581 -8.91 -0.54 -4.89
N THR A 582 -9.51 0.19 -3.95
CA THR A 582 -9.02 0.40 -2.58
C THR A 582 -10.08 -0.02 -1.57
N ASP A 583 -9.67 -0.26 -0.33
CA ASP A 583 -10.62 -0.54 0.73
C ASP A 583 -11.56 0.64 0.97
N SER A 584 -12.82 0.33 1.08
CA SER A 584 -13.87 1.30 1.35
C SER A 584 -14.84 0.78 2.42
N LEU A 585 -15.26 1.68 3.29
CA LEU A 585 -16.31 1.43 4.28
C LEU A 585 -17.37 2.49 4.07
N THR A 586 -18.57 2.06 3.71
CA THR A 586 -19.68 2.96 3.40
C THR A 586 -20.94 2.58 4.18
N GLY A 587 -21.84 3.53 4.39
CA GLY A 587 -23.10 3.26 5.05
C GLY A 587 -23.42 4.20 6.20
N THR A 588 -24.25 3.74 7.13
CA THR A 588 -24.73 4.55 8.26
C THR A 588 -24.67 3.80 9.58
N VAL A 589 -24.39 4.57 10.63
CA VAL A 589 -24.50 4.12 12.02
C VAL A 589 -25.37 5.13 12.77
N THR A 590 -26.48 4.67 13.37
CA THR A 590 -27.36 5.53 14.15
C THR A 590 -27.17 5.26 15.64
N LEU A 591 -26.88 6.31 16.37
CA LEU A 591 -26.76 6.33 17.83
C LEU A 591 -28.06 6.88 18.42
N ARG A 592 -28.49 6.34 19.56
CA ARG A 592 -29.61 6.86 20.34
C ARG A 592 -29.27 6.90 21.82
N ASN A 593 -29.66 7.98 22.48
CA ASN A 593 -29.40 8.21 23.90
C ASN A 593 -27.91 7.92 24.25
N ALA A 594 -27.01 8.35 23.35
CA ALA A 594 -25.60 8.09 23.51
C ALA A 594 -24.97 9.06 24.52
N ASN A 595 -24.07 8.54 25.31
CA ASN A 595 -23.33 9.28 26.31
C ASN A 595 -21.84 9.06 26.03
N TRP A 596 -21.15 10.12 25.65
CA TRP A 596 -19.71 10.07 25.36
C TRP A 596 -18.92 10.57 26.56
N LYS A 597 -18.05 9.72 27.07
CA LYS A 597 -17.14 10.00 28.16
C LYS A 597 -15.71 9.93 27.66
N ALA A 598 -15.01 11.04 27.67
CA ALA A 598 -13.59 11.09 27.36
C ALA A 598 -12.79 11.62 28.54
N ASP A 599 -11.57 11.11 28.74
CA ASP A 599 -10.72 11.46 29.89
C ASP A 599 -10.29 12.93 29.90
N PHE A 600 -10.32 13.58 28.74
CA PHE A 600 -10.00 15.00 28.59
C PHE A 600 -11.21 15.93 28.79
N LEU A 601 -12.39 15.39 28.99
CA LEU A 601 -13.64 16.15 29.25
C LEU A 601 -13.98 16.11 30.72
N ALA A 602 -14.33 17.25 31.30
CA ALA A 602 -14.78 17.36 32.68
C ALA A 602 -16.17 16.76 32.90
N SER A 603 -17.03 16.76 31.89
CA SER A 603 -18.38 16.22 31.89
C SER A 603 -18.62 15.31 30.69
N ASN A 604 -19.67 14.49 30.75
CA ASN A 604 -20.07 13.65 29.64
C ASN A 604 -20.84 14.47 28.60
N VAL A 605 -20.61 14.18 27.33
CA VAL A 605 -21.44 14.69 26.23
C VAL A 605 -22.63 13.77 26.03
N GLN A 606 -23.85 14.31 26.10
CA GLN A 606 -25.08 13.58 25.85
C GLN A 606 -25.57 13.87 24.43
N ILE A 607 -25.93 12.85 23.70
CA ILE A 607 -26.41 12.90 22.31
C ILE A 607 -27.76 12.16 22.27
N ALA A 608 -28.81 12.84 21.93
CA ALA A 608 -30.17 12.26 21.90
C ALA A 608 -30.29 11.29 20.71
N GLU A 609 -29.94 11.74 19.51
CA GLU A 609 -29.91 10.94 18.30
C GLU A 609 -28.83 11.49 17.37
N ALA A 610 -28.05 10.61 16.77
CA ALA A 610 -27.01 10.94 15.78
C ALA A 610 -26.97 9.92 14.67
N THR A 611 -26.89 10.39 13.44
CA THR A 611 -26.62 9.54 12.28
C THR A 611 -25.24 9.86 11.74
N LEU A 612 -24.39 8.83 11.72
CA LEU A 612 -23.05 8.88 11.19
C LEU A 612 -23.07 8.29 9.79
N HIS A 613 -22.54 9.01 8.84
CA HIS A 613 -22.37 8.57 7.45
C HIS A 613 -20.92 8.25 7.18
N LEU A 614 -20.66 7.04 6.67
CA LEU A 614 -19.37 6.61 6.17
C LEU A 614 -19.45 6.60 4.64
N ASP A 615 -18.57 7.32 3.97
CA ASP A 615 -18.53 7.45 2.51
C ASP A 615 -17.25 6.87 1.87
N GLY A 616 -16.58 5.96 2.59
CA GLY A 616 -15.35 5.31 2.16
C GLY A 616 -14.08 6.04 2.58
N ALA A 617 -14.03 7.36 2.46
CA ALA A 617 -12.89 8.19 2.83
C ALA A 617 -13.09 8.94 4.15
N ASN A 618 -14.35 9.30 4.48
CA ASN A 618 -14.67 10.13 5.63
C ASN A 618 -15.82 9.53 6.45
N LEU A 619 -15.75 9.73 7.74
CA LEU A 619 -16.87 9.60 8.67
C LEU A 619 -17.45 11.00 8.87
N ARG A 620 -18.70 11.19 8.55
CA ARG A 620 -19.42 12.46 8.74
C ARG A 620 -20.61 12.26 9.64
N TRP A 621 -20.78 13.15 10.61
CA TRP A 621 -21.97 13.26 11.42
C TRP A 621 -22.89 14.31 10.81
N ASP A 622 -24.14 13.97 10.65
CA ASP A 622 -25.16 15.00 10.40
C ASP A 622 -25.24 15.96 11.61
N PRO A 623 -25.71 17.19 11.44
CA PRO A 623 -25.87 18.10 12.57
C PRO A 623 -26.68 17.46 13.70
N VAL A 624 -26.03 17.32 14.86
CA VAL A 624 -26.57 16.57 16.02
C VAL A 624 -26.72 17.48 17.19
N GLU A 625 -27.90 17.49 17.80
CA GLU A 625 -28.12 18.15 19.07
C GLU A 625 -27.36 17.44 20.19
N PHE A 626 -26.57 18.17 20.92
CA PHE A 626 -25.84 17.66 22.08
C PHE A 626 -26.03 18.55 23.31
N SER A 627 -25.79 17.95 24.47
CA SER A 627 -25.66 18.69 25.72
C SER A 627 -24.35 18.29 26.43
N TYR A 628 -23.62 19.30 26.90
CA TYR A 628 -22.39 19.15 27.64
C TYR A 628 -22.50 19.94 28.94
N GLY A 629 -22.86 19.26 30.02
CA GLY A 629 -23.27 19.92 31.26
C GLY A 629 -24.43 20.89 31.01
N PRO A 630 -24.28 22.17 31.34
CA PRO A 630 -25.32 23.20 31.08
C PRO A 630 -25.32 23.72 29.63
N VAL A 631 -24.27 23.44 28.86
CA VAL A 631 -24.13 23.93 27.48
C VAL A 631 -24.87 23.01 26.52
N LYS A 632 -25.70 23.61 25.65
CA LYS A 632 -26.43 22.91 24.59
C LYS A 632 -26.08 23.51 23.25
N GLY A 633 -25.98 22.68 22.23
CA GLY A 633 -25.67 23.15 20.89
C GLY A 633 -25.87 22.06 19.86
N THR A 634 -25.48 22.38 18.63
CA THR A 634 -25.49 21.46 17.51
C THR A 634 -24.05 21.21 17.09
N LEU A 635 -23.70 19.97 16.88
CA LEU A 635 -22.35 19.49 16.48
C LEU A 635 -22.45 18.78 15.16
N SER A 636 -21.57 19.10 14.21
CA SER A 636 -21.25 18.26 13.08
C SER A 636 -19.73 17.94 13.09
N VAL A 637 -19.39 16.72 12.72
CA VAL A 637 -18.01 16.26 12.73
C VAL A 637 -17.70 15.53 11.42
N SER A 638 -16.51 15.75 10.89
CA SER A 638 -15.95 14.99 9.76
C SER A 638 -14.58 14.45 10.12
N VAL A 639 -14.45 13.12 10.10
CA VAL A 639 -13.22 12.40 10.43
C VAL A 639 -12.71 11.71 9.18
N PRO A 640 -11.51 12.02 8.68
CA PRO A 640 -10.91 11.27 7.58
C PRO A 640 -10.55 9.85 8.05
N LEU A 641 -11.10 8.83 7.36
CA LEU A 641 -10.88 7.41 7.67
C LEU A 641 -9.63 6.83 6.99
N ALA A 642 -9.20 7.43 5.89
CA ALA A 642 -8.09 6.92 5.10
C ALA A 642 -6.74 7.39 5.67
N ALA A 643 -5.83 6.46 5.88
CA ALA A 643 -4.42 6.74 6.17
C ALA A 643 -3.70 7.53 5.03
N THR A 644 -4.35 7.70 3.89
CA THR A 644 -3.85 8.37 2.70
C THR A 644 -4.20 9.85 2.60
N SER A 645 -5.05 10.38 3.48
CA SER A 645 -5.28 11.84 3.55
C SER A 645 -4.08 12.51 4.21
N ASN A 646 -3.00 12.65 3.45
CA ASN A 646 -1.89 13.54 3.79
C ASN A 646 -2.41 14.98 3.64
N CYS A 647 -2.83 15.59 4.71
CA CYS A 647 -2.98 17.03 4.74
C CYS A 647 -1.60 17.61 4.48
N ALA A 648 -1.54 18.56 3.54
CA ALA A 648 -0.30 19.11 3.00
C ALA A 648 0.65 19.51 4.13
N ALA A 649 1.59 18.65 4.44
CA ALA A 649 2.75 18.99 5.22
C ALA A 649 3.57 19.97 4.38
N GLY A 650 4.01 21.06 4.96
CA GLY A 650 4.96 21.97 4.33
C GLY A 650 6.18 21.21 3.83
N LEU A 651 6.79 21.67 2.76
CA LEU A 651 7.98 21.06 2.15
C LEU A 651 9.03 20.74 3.23
N GLY A 652 9.16 19.46 3.57
CA GLY A 652 10.17 18.92 4.49
C GLY A 652 9.69 18.41 5.84
N GLU A 653 8.39 18.47 6.14
CA GLU A 653 7.82 17.85 7.34
C GLU A 653 7.30 16.44 7.07
N PRO A 654 7.40 15.51 8.04
CA PRO A 654 6.82 14.18 7.89
C PRO A 654 5.29 14.29 7.74
N PRO A 655 4.65 13.39 6.97
CA PRO A 655 3.21 13.43 6.77
C PRO A 655 2.49 13.32 8.11
N GLN A 656 1.69 14.33 8.45
CA GLN A 656 0.86 14.35 9.65
C GLN A 656 -0.56 13.88 9.30
N PRO A 657 -1.25 13.16 10.20
CA PRO A 657 -2.63 12.80 10.00
C PRO A 657 -3.49 14.07 9.92
N CYS A 658 -4.49 14.07 9.03
CA CYS A 658 -5.41 15.20 8.92
C CYS A 658 -6.16 15.40 10.24
N PRO A 659 -6.28 16.61 10.74
CA PRO A 659 -7.06 16.89 11.94
C PRO A 659 -8.54 16.60 11.71
N VAL A 660 -9.21 16.15 12.74
CA VAL A 660 -10.66 15.99 12.74
C VAL A 660 -11.31 17.37 12.57
N GLN A 661 -12.21 17.48 11.60
CA GLN A 661 -12.93 18.72 11.33
C GLN A 661 -14.23 18.75 12.13
N PHE A 662 -14.55 19.87 12.80
CA PHE A 662 -15.80 20.04 13.53
C PHE A 662 -16.48 21.36 13.21
N GLN A 663 -17.79 21.42 13.41
CA GLN A 663 -18.58 22.64 13.39
C GLN A 663 -19.54 22.62 14.57
N LEU A 664 -19.45 23.63 15.42
CA LEU A 664 -20.29 23.83 16.60
C LEU A 664 -21.19 25.05 16.39
N GLN A 665 -22.48 24.91 16.71
CA GLN A 665 -23.44 25.98 16.66
C GLN A 665 -24.19 26.06 17.97
N PHE A 666 -24.31 27.28 18.49
CA PHE A 666 -25.02 27.59 19.74
C PHE A 666 -26.04 28.70 19.49
N GLU A 667 -27.17 28.65 20.14
CA GLU A 667 -28.07 29.78 20.21
C GLU A 667 -27.53 30.79 21.22
N ASP A 668 -27.41 30.38 22.48
CA ASP A 668 -26.88 31.18 23.57
C ASP A 668 -25.69 30.46 24.22
N LEU A 669 -24.52 31.08 24.24
CA LEU A 669 -23.31 30.55 24.84
C LEU A 669 -22.85 31.47 25.97
N ASP A 670 -22.65 30.90 27.15
CA ASP A 670 -22.04 31.58 28.27
C ASP A 670 -20.57 31.10 28.41
N ALA A 671 -19.64 32.05 28.32
CA ALA A 671 -18.20 31.74 28.34
C ALA A 671 -17.75 31.15 29.69
N GLY A 672 -18.36 31.57 30.81
CA GLY A 672 -18.02 31.01 32.11
C GLY A 672 -18.55 29.59 32.30
N LEU A 673 -19.74 29.30 31.76
CA LEU A 673 -20.25 27.93 31.74
C LEU A 673 -19.42 27.04 30.81
N LEU A 674 -19.01 27.55 29.65
CA LEU A 674 -18.12 26.81 28.73
C LEU A 674 -16.76 26.54 29.34
N GLU A 675 -16.15 27.56 29.98
CA GLU A 675 -14.87 27.41 30.66
C GLU A 675 -14.94 26.34 31.77
N SER A 676 -15.95 26.42 32.63
CA SER A 676 -16.18 25.45 33.71
C SER A 676 -16.42 24.03 33.18
N ALA A 677 -17.10 23.92 32.04
CA ALA A 677 -17.33 22.65 31.38
C ALA A 677 -16.05 22.04 30.77
N LEU A 678 -15.19 22.88 30.17
CA LEU A 678 -13.93 22.43 29.53
C LEU A 678 -12.79 22.19 30.53
N LEU A 679 -12.61 23.09 31.50
CA LEU A 679 -11.50 23.05 32.46
C LEU A 679 -11.89 22.42 33.80
N GLY A 680 -13.15 22.10 34.01
CA GLY A 680 -13.70 21.62 35.28
C GLY A 680 -14.10 22.74 36.23
N ALA A 681 -15.03 22.45 37.17
CA ALA A 681 -15.45 23.42 38.19
C ALA A 681 -14.34 23.55 39.24
N HIS A 682 -13.64 24.69 39.25
CA HIS A 682 -12.68 25.05 40.30
C HIS A 682 -13.36 25.78 41.45
N GLU A 683 -14.34 25.12 42.08
CA GLU A 683 -14.90 25.63 43.33
C GLU A 683 -13.95 25.38 44.46
N ASN A 684 -13.86 26.36 45.44
CA ASN A 684 -13.00 26.38 46.59
C ASN A 684 -12.72 25.00 47.21
N THR A 685 -11.57 24.41 46.85
CA THR A 685 -11.10 23.14 47.41
C THR A 685 -10.91 23.28 48.90
N THR A 686 -11.19 22.22 49.66
CA THR A 686 -10.91 22.22 51.09
C THR A 686 -9.39 22.23 51.33
N MET A 687 -8.93 22.88 52.42
CA MET A 687 -7.50 22.97 52.81
C MET A 687 -6.75 21.60 52.70
N LEU A 688 -7.44 20.51 52.94
CA LEU A 688 -6.89 19.16 52.91
C LEU A 688 -6.67 18.63 51.46
N SER A 689 -7.60 18.93 50.56
CA SER A 689 -7.46 18.57 49.15
C SER A 689 -6.38 19.38 48.46
N ASP A 690 -6.24 20.68 48.80
CA ASP A 690 -5.11 21.50 48.34
C ASP A 690 -3.74 20.99 48.80
N LEU A 691 -3.68 20.47 49.99
CA LEU A 691 -2.43 19.89 50.52
C LEU A 691 -2.06 18.57 49.81
N ILE A 692 -3.06 17.71 49.50
CA ILE A 692 -2.86 16.45 48.80
C ILE A 692 -2.47 16.71 47.35
N ASN A 693 -3.15 17.65 46.66
CA ASN A 693 -2.84 18.01 45.27
C ASN A 693 -1.46 18.67 45.14
N ARG A 694 -0.98 19.42 46.16
CA ARG A 694 0.38 19.96 46.14
C ARG A 694 1.46 18.88 46.29
N LEU A 695 1.15 17.76 46.91
CA LEU A 695 2.11 16.65 47.08
C LEU A 695 2.17 15.75 45.82
N HIS A 696 1.10 15.65 45.07
CA HIS A 696 0.99 14.81 43.85
C HIS A 696 0.14 15.53 42.81
N PRO A 697 0.72 16.51 42.07
CA PRO A 697 -0.01 17.20 41.04
C PRO A 697 -0.36 16.21 39.93
N ALA A 698 -1.65 16.07 39.61
CA ALA A 698 -2.10 15.27 38.49
C ALA A 698 -1.81 16.02 37.20
N ALA A 699 -1.23 15.32 36.21
CA ALA A 699 -1.07 15.89 34.88
C ALA A 699 -2.43 15.92 34.14
N SER A 700 -2.76 17.06 33.55
CA SER A 700 -3.95 17.18 32.74
C SER A 700 -3.83 16.35 31.46
N PRO A 701 -4.79 15.47 31.12
CA PRO A 701 -4.72 14.68 29.89
C PRO A 701 -4.65 15.57 28.64
N PRO A 702 -3.87 15.20 27.60
CA PRO A 702 -3.77 16.02 26.39
C PRO A 702 -5.09 16.06 25.64
N TRP A 703 -5.44 17.21 25.08
CA TRP A 703 -6.59 17.33 24.21
C TRP A 703 -6.30 16.76 22.81
N PRO A 704 -7.34 16.25 22.10
CA PRO A 704 -7.15 15.81 20.72
C PRO A 704 -6.88 17.00 19.80
N ALA A 705 -6.14 16.77 18.70
CA ALA A 705 -5.98 17.78 17.67
C ALA A 705 -7.26 17.85 16.82
N LEU A 706 -7.96 19.00 16.87
CA LEU A 706 -9.19 19.25 16.15
C LEU A 706 -9.11 20.62 15.46
N GLU A 707 -9.78 20.78 14.34
CA GLU A 707 -9.88 22.06 13.63
C GLU A 707 -11.34 22.28 13.21
N GLY A 708 -11.84 23.47 13.35
CA GLY A 708 -13.24 23.73 12.96
C GLY A 708 -13.73 25.13 13.24
N THR A 709 -15.03 25.28 13.13
CA THR A 709 -15.73 26.57 13.34
C THR A 709 -16.68 26.51 14.53
N VAL A 710 -16.74 27.59 15.26
CA VAL A 710 -17.68 27.80 16.35
C VAL A 710 -18.54 28.99 16.01
N GLN A 711 -19.85 28.82 16.03
CA GLN A 711 -20.83 29.86 15.78
C GLN A 711 -21.76 29.99 16.97
N ALA A 712 -22.14 31.22 17.36
CA ALA A 712 -23.12 31.46 18.38
C ALA A 712 -23.95 32.70 18.02
N ASP A 713 -25.26 32.60 18.18
CA ASP A 713 -26.13 33.77 17.98
C ASP A 713 -25.84 34.81 19.04
N SER A 714 -25.62 34.37 20.28
CA SER A 714 -25.13 35.22 21.37
C SER A 714 -24.05 34.53 22.20
N LEU A 715 -23.02 35.30 22.60
CA LEU A 715 -21.95 34.87 23.52
C LEU A 715 -21.89 35.85 24.68
N THR A 716 -22.17 35.37 25.87
CA THR A 716 -22.10 36.15 27.09
C THR A 716 -20.72 36.03 27.75
N LEU A 717 -20.04 37.16 27.92
CA LEU A 717 -18.75 37.35 28.59
C LEU A 717 -18.94 38.23 29.83
N GLY A 718 -19.40 37.67 30.92
CA GLY A 718 -19.76 38.46 32.12
C GLY A 718 -20.84 39.52 31.83
N PRO A 719 -20.52 40.85 31.96
CA PRO A 719 -21.50 41.89 31.72
C PRO A 719 -21.66 42.23 30.22
N VAL A 720 -20.94 41.60 29.33
CA VAL A 720 -20.89 41.90 27.89
C VAL A 720 -21.48 40.76 27.10
N THR A 721 -22.37 41.07 26.15
CA THR A 721 -22.90 40.09 25.21
C THR A 721 -22.46 40.41 23.78
N LEU A 722 -21.78 39.48 23.14
CA LEU A 722 -21.42 39.49 21.72
C LEU A 722 -22.57 38.86 20.92
N GLN A 723 -22.83 39.36 19.74
CA GLN A 723 -23.87 38.86 18.84
C GLN A 723 -23.30 38.34 17.53
N GLY A 724 -23.87 37.27 17.01
CA GLY A 724 -23.48 36.71 15.72
C GLY A 724 -21.98 36.30 15.69
N VAL A 725 -21.54 35.61 16.71
CA VAL A 725 -20.15 35.16 16.86
C VAL A 725 -19.86 34.06 15.83
N SER A 726 -18.77 34.21 15.12
CA SER A 726 -18.19 33.17 14.23
C SER A 726 -16.67 33.13 14.43
N ALA A 727 -16.15 31.98 14.78
CA ALA A 727 -14.74 31.82 15.09
C ALA A 727 -14.17 30.56 14.43
N ASP A 728 -12.96 30.69 13.84
CA ASP A 728 -12.15 29.56 13.39
C ASP A 728 -11.25 29.12 14.54
N VAL A 729 -11.39 27.87 14.94
CA VAL A 729 -10.81 27.33 16.16
C VAL A 729 -9.94 26.11 15.84
N ARG A 730 -8.75 26.07 16.38
CA ARG A 730 -7.86 24.93 16.39
C ARG A 730 -7.60 24.47 17.81
N VAL A 731 -7.99 23.24 18.11
CA VAL A 731 -7.71 22.59 19.38
C VAL A 731 -6.37 21.85 19.27
N LEU A 732 -5.49 22.10 20.21
CA LEU A 732 -4.15 21.51 20.33
C LEU A 732 -4.05 20.69 21.61
N PRO A 733 -3.10 19.77 21.75
CA PRO A 733 -2.89 19.04 23.00
C PRO A 733 -2.66 19.93 24.21
N THR A 734 -2.17 21.15 24.01
CA THR A 734 -1.81 22.12 25.04
C THR A 734 -2.82 23.26 25.19
N GLY A 735 -3.86 23.36 24.34
CA GLY A 735 -4.79 24.48 24.43
C GLY A 735 -5.65 24.67 23.19
N VAL A 736 -6.17 25.88 23.03
CA VAL A 736 -7.03 26.28 21.90
C VAL A 736 -6.48 27.54 21.26
N GLU A 737 -6.39 27.56 19.94
CA GLU A 737 -6.09 28.76 19.15
C GLU A 737 -7.37 29.20 18.43
N ILE A 738 -7.66 30.49 18.50
CA ILE A 738 -8.70 31.16 17.73
C ILE A 738 -7.95 31.98 16.68
N THR A 739 -7.95 31.50 15.44
CA THR A 739 -7.20 32.15 14.36
C THR A 739 -7.92 33.38 13.84
N ASN A 740 -9.23 33.37 13.86
CA ASN A 740 -10.09 34.48 13.48
C ASN A 740 -11.42 34.37 14.22
N ALA A 741 -11.88 35.45 14.80
CA ALA A 741 -13.23 35.52 15.38
C ALA A 741 -13.87 36.89 15.04
N ASP A 742 -15.08 36.83 14.52
CA ASP A 742 -15.90 37.96 14.19
C ASP A 742 -17.15 38.00 15.08
N ALA A 743 -17.48 39.16 15.59
CA ALA A 743 -18.69 39.30 16.36
C ALA A 743 -19.23 40.74 16.35
N GLY A 744 -20.50 40.90 16.63
CA GLY A 744 -21.12 42.19 16.89
C GLY A 744 -20.98 42.57 18.38
N LEU A 745 -20.56 43.80 18.66
CA LEU A 745 -20.46 44.35 20.00
C LEU A 745 -20.99 45.78 20.01
N PHE A 746 -21.94 46.09 20.91
CA PHE A 746 -22.51 47.44 21.09
C PHE A 746 -22.87 48.12 19.76
N GLY A 747 -23.48 47.40 18.84
CA GLY A 747 -23.90 47.95 17.54
C GLY A 747 -22.77 48.15 16.53
N GLY A 748 -21.52 47.85 16.88
CA GLY A 748 -20.35 47.75 16.02
C GLY A 748 -19.90 46.33 15.80
N SER A 749 -18.65 46.15 15.28
CA SER A 749 -18.02 44.86 15.04
C SER A 749 -16.67 44.74 15.74
N ILE A 750 -16.31 43.53 16.12
CA ILE A 750 -14.99 43.16 16.62
C ILE A 750 -14.41 42.04 15.77
N HIS A 751 -13.12 42.08 15.54
CA HIS A 751 -12.32 41.04 14.94
C HIS A 751 -11.18 40.69 15.89
N VAL A 752 -11.10 39.42 16.30
CA VAL A 752 -10.18 38.98 17.36
C VAL A 752 -9.52 37.70 16.97
N ALA A 753 -8.22 37.59 17.18
CA ALA A 753 -7.47 36.34 17.25
C ALA A 753 -7.04 36.11 18.71
N GLY A 754 -6.90 34.87 19.11
CA GLY A 754 -6.51 34.58 20.47
C GLY A 754 -6.07 33.15 20.73
N SER A 755 -5.63 32.90 21.95
CA SER A 755 -5.27 31.58 22.39
C SER A 755 -5.61 31.36 23.86
N LEU A 756 -5.95 30.11 24.18
CA LEU A 756 -6.07 29.59 25.53
C LEU A 756 -4.99 28.51 25.68
N VAL A 757 -4.07 28.67 26.62
CA VAL A 757 -3.14 27.64 27.02
C VAL A 757 -3.70 26.99 28.29
N LYS A 758 -3.95 25.66 28.22
CA LYS A 758 -4.48 24.95 29.37
C LYS A 758 -3.37 24.67 30.39
N PRO A 759 -3.67 24.58 31.68
CA PRO A 759 -2.69 24.23 32.68
C PRO A 759 -2.14 22.83 32.46
N ALA A 760 -0.82 22.66 32.59
CA ALA A 760 -0.16 21.37 32.52
C ALA A 760 -0.42 20.52 33.76
N THR A 761 -0.71 21.15 34.90
CA THR A 761 -1.03 20.52 36.18
C THR A 761 -2.17 21.24 36.87
N ASP A 762 -2.86 20.56 37.78
CA ASP A 762 -3.97 21.14 38.60
C ASP A 762 -3.57 22.35 39.44
N GLN A 763 -2.27 22.66 39.59
CA GLN A 763 -1.75 23.80 40.34
C GLN A 763 -1.53 25.04 39.49
N GLU A 764 -1.47 24.90 38.19
CA GLU A 764 -1.27 26.00 37.28
C GLU A 764 -2.62 26.64 36.89
N LYS A 765 -2.56 27.85 36.40
CA LYS A 765 -3.74 28.56 35.89
C LYS A 765 -3.70 28.60 34.37
N PRO A 766 -4.86 28.60 33.71
CA PRO A 766 -4.93 28.79 32.26
C PRO A 766 -4.46 30.21 31.92
N ASP A 767 -3.79 30.32 30.76
CA ASP A 767 -3.37 31.59 30.18
C ASP A 767 -4.16 31.89 28.92
N TYR A 768 -4.64 33.14 28.83
CA TYR A 768 -5.39 33.61 27.68
C TYR A 768 -4.66 34.76 27.02
N SER A 769 -4.63 34.82 25.73
CA SER A 769 -4.09 35.93 24.95
C SER A 769 -5.05 36.29 23.83
N PHE A 770 -5.43 37.54 23.73
CA PHE A 770 -6.30 38.03 22.68
C PHE A 770 -5.71 39.29 22.06
N GLU A 771 -5.80 39.37 20.74
CA GLU A 771 -5.40 40.54 19.95
C GLU A 771 -6.45 40.80 18.87
N GLY A 772 -6.86 42.06 18.70
CA GLY A 772 -7.89 42.37 17.71
C GLY A 772 -8.17 43.85 17.53
N ASP A 773 -9.12 44.12 16.71
CA ASP A 773 -9.65 45.47 16.45
C ASP A 773 -11.17 45.52 16.65
N PHE A 774 -11.64 46.73 16.93
CA PHE A 774 -13.07 47.00 17.03
C PHE A 774 -13.42 48.23 16.21
N GLN A 775 -14.57 48.18 15.61
CA GLN A 775 -15.05 49.24 14.72
C GLN A 775 -16.47 49.66 15.03
N LYS A 776 -16.71 50.96 14.99
CA LYS A 776 -18.02 51.56 15.13
C LYS A 776 -18.78 51.21 16.42
N LEU A 777 -18.08 51.01 17.55
CA LEU A 777 -18.74 50.71 18.80
C LEU A 777 -19.60 51.92 19.26
N ASP A 778 -20.82 51.67 19.73
CA ASP A 778 -21.67 52.66 20.35
C ASP A 778 -21.08 53.08 21.71
N VAL A 779 -20.72 54.35 21.77
CA VAL A 779 -20.06 54.88 22.95
C VAL A 779 -21.00 55.00 24.16
N THR A 780 -22.34 55.06 23.95
CA THR A 780 -23.32 55.06 25.04
C THR A 780 -23.24 53.72 25.78
N SER A 781 -23.15 52.63 25.07
CA SER A 781 -23.05 51.30 25.65
C SER A 781 -21.69 51.08 26.35
N VAL A 782 -20.59 51.56 25.74
CA VAL A 782 -19.25 51.55 26.39
C VAL A 782 -19.25 52.39 27.66
N GLY A 783 -19.89 53.58 27.65
CA GLY A 783 -20.05 54.43 28.82
C GLY A 783 -20.85 53.76 29.93
N ALA A 784 -21.93 53.10 29.59
CA ALA A 784 -22.79 52.38 30.55
C ALA A 784 -21.99 51.24 31.24
N LEU A 785 -21.15 50.51 30.52
CA LEU A 785 -20.26 49.50 31.09
C LEU A 785 -19.30 50.09 32.13
N LEU A 786 -18.78 51.29 31.87
CA LEU A 786 -17.88 52.02 32.77
C LEU A 786 -18.60 52.84 33.84
N GLY A 787 -19.91 52.78 33.92
CA GLY A 787 -20.71 53.55 34.86
C GLY A 787 -20.75 55.09 34.56
N LEU A 788 -20.45 55.49 33.34
CA LEU A 788 -20.41 56.88 32.88
C LEU A 788 -21.45 57.16 31.80
N ARG A 789 -21.89 58.42 31.69
CA ARG A 789 -22.77 58.86 30.58
C ARG A 789 -21.92 59.34 29.43
N TRP A 790 -21.77 58.52 28.42
CA TRP A 790 -21.07 58.91 27.19
C TRP A 790 -22.10 59.16 26.09
N ALA A 791 -21.78 60.12 25.23
CA ALA A 791 -22.56 60.41 24.04
C ALA A 791 -21.65 60.89 22.92
N GLY A 792 -21.96 60.51 21.70
CA GLY A 792 -21.14 60.94 20.57
C GLY A 792 -21.11 59.99 19.38
N ALA A 793 -20.08 60.19 18.55
CA ALA A 793 -19.82 59.35 17.41
C ALA A 793 -19.25 57.99 17.87
N ALA A 794 -19.33 57.01 17.01
CA ALA A 794 -18.82 55.68 17.26
C ALA A 794 -17.28 55.63 17.53
N MET A 795 -16.85 54.69 18.32
CA MET A 795 -15.46 54.50 18.71
C MET A 795 -14.84 53.32 17.88
N ASN A 796 -13.61 53.49 17.48
CA ASN A 796 -12.79 52.49 16.85
C ASN A 796 -11.47 52.27 17.62
N GLY A 797 -10.86 51.11 17.47
CA GLY A 797 -9.59 50.88 18.11
C GLY A 797 -9.04 49.47 17.84
N ASN A 798 -7.91 49.18 18.44
CA ASN A 798 -7.31 47.87 18.47
C ASN A 798 -6.54 47.66 19.78
N GLY A 799 -6.34 46.41 20.16
CA GLY A 799 -5.65 46.13 21.40
C GLY A 799 -5.16 44.69 21.50
N LYS A 800 -4.30 44.48 22.49
CA LYS A 800 -3.86 43.14 22.90
C LYS A 800 -4.03 43.06 24.42
N ILE A 801 -4.55 41.93 24.88
CA ILE A 801 -4.71 41.62 26.32
C ILE A 801 -4.28 40.20 26.58
N GLU A 802 -3.61 40.01 27.69
CA GLU A 802 -3.16 38.73 28.22
C GLU A 802 -3.72 38.61 29.67
N LEU A 803 -4.24 37.43 29.98
CA LEU A 803 -4.99 37.13 31.21
C LEU A 803 -4.57 35.77 31.72
N SER A 804 -4.66 35.57 33.04
CA SER A 804 -4.38 34.25 33.65
C SER A 804 -5.35 34.02 34.83
N GLY A 805 -5.94 32.87 34.92
CA GLY A 805 -6.81 32.47 36.04
C GLY A 805 -8.11 31.86 35.67
N TYR A 806 -8.87 31.40 36.68
CA TYR A 806 -10.18 30.77 36.56
C TYR A 806 -11.34 31.70 36.92
N THR A 807 -11.09 32.65 37.81
CA THR A 807 -12.16 33.55 38.30
C THR A 807 -12.04 34.96 37.69
N GLY A 808 -13.17 35.66 37.56
CA GLY A 808 -13.15 37.05 37.10
C GLY A 808 -12.21 37.93 37.91
N LYS A 809 -11.96 37.65 39.22
CA LYS A 809 -10.97 38.36 40.05
C LYS A 809 -9.53 38.02 39.64
N ASP A 810 -9.24 36.74 39.34
CA ASP A 810 -7.91 36.33 38.88
C ASP A 810 -7.62 36.97 37.50
N LEU A 811 -8.59 36.91 36.57
CA LEU A 811 -8.45 37.49 35.23
C LEU A 811 -8.24 39.02 35.32
N ALA A 812 -9.04 39.71 36.15
CA ALA A 812 -8.86 41.15 36.35
C ALA A 812 -7.49 41.50 36.98
N ALA A 813 -7.03 40.71 37.94
CA ALA A 813 -5.75 40.96 38.64
C ALA A 813 -4.55 40.66 37.74
N SER A 814 -4.62 39.65 36.88
CA SER A 814 -3.53 39.25 35.99
C SER A 814 -3.50 40.01 34.68
N ALA A 815 -4.58 40.74 34.36
CA ALA A 815 -4.74 41.45 33.09
C ALA A 815 -3.57 42.38 32.79
N HIS A 816 -2.92 42.19 31.63
CA HIS A 816 -1.92 43.09 31.11
C HIS A 816 -2.02 43.21 29.59
N GLY A 817 -1.67 44.38 29.09
CA GLY A 817 -1.80 44.61 27.66
C GLY A 817 -1.82 46.08 27.27
N ALA A 818 -2.28 46.34 26.06
CA ALA A 818 -2.39 47.68 25.53
C ALA A 818 -3.66 47.82 24.69
N LEU A 819 -4.26 48.98 24.74
CA LEU A 819 -5.45 49.35 23.96
C LEU A 819 -5.22 50.71 23.29
N ARG A 820 -5.41 50.81 22.00
CA ARG A 820 -5.44 52.05 21.24
C ARG A 820 -6.88 52.33 20.82
N PHE A 821 -7.34 53.55 21.01
CA PHE A 821 -8.69 53.92 20.58
C PHE A 821 -8.74 55.30 19.90
N GLU A 822 -9.74 55.44 19.10
CA GLU A 822 -10.17 56.69 18.49
C GLU A 822 -11.67 56.90 18.71
N PHE A 823 -12.00 57.97 19.40
CA PHE A 823 -13.37 58.39 19.66
C PHE A 823 -13.62 59.74 18.94
N GLY A 824 -14.59 59.77 18.05
CA GLY A 824 -14.93 60.97 17.30
C GLY A 824 -15.61 62.03 18.19
N ARG A 825 -16.40 62.93 17.58
CA ARG A 825 -17.10 63.95 18.32
C ARG A 825 -17.98 63.39 19.41
N GLY A 826 -17.77 63.85 20.69
CA GLY A 826 -18.50 63.31 21.82
C GLY A 826 -18.41 64.16 23.08
N ALA A 827 -19.05 63.63 24.12
CA ALA A 827 -19.10 64.20 25.47
C ALA A 827 -19.14 63.06 26.49
N ILE A 828 -18.43 63.23 27.61
CA ILE A 828 -18.52 62.36 28.78
C ILE A 828 -19.20 63.15 29.91
N GLY A 829 -20.34 62.64 30.38
CA GLY A 829 -21.04 63.19 31.51
C GLY A 829 -20.63 62.52 32.83
N ASN A 830 -21.23 62.99 33.94
CA ASN A 830 -20.93 62.45 35.28
C ASN A 830 -21.36 60.98 35.43
N GLN A 831 -20.82 60.36 36.45
CA GLN A 831 -21.14 58.97 36.83
C GLN A 831 -22.64 58.74 37.00
N LEU A 832 -23.08 57.53 36.63
CA LEU A 832 -24.48 57.07 36.76
C LEU A 832 -24.88 56.79 38.22
N SER A 833 -23.90 56.54 39.07
CA SER A 833 -24.10 56.19 40.50
C SER A 833 -23.94 57.42 41.41
N GLU A 834 -24.86 57.58 42.33
CA GLU A 834 -24.85 58.65 43.36
C GLU A 834 -23.84 58.39 44.53
N SER A 835 -22.82 57.56 44.32
CA SER A 835 -21.80 57.30 45.33
C SER A 835 -21.04 58.59 45.68
N ALA A 836 -21.04 58.93 46.93
CA ALA A 836 -20.47 60.19 47.50
C ALA A 836 -18.95 60.40 47.30
N LYS A 837 -18.27 59.66 46.41
CA LYS A 837 -16.85 59.82 46.08
C LYS A 837 -16.58 59.92 44.59
N ALA A 838 -17.62 60.24 43.75
CA ALA A 838 -17.43 60.36 42.31
C ALA A 838 -16.58 61.59 41.99
N GLU A 839 -15.42 61.44 41.40
CA GLU A 839 -14.60 62.53 40.91
C GLU A 839 -15.29 63.23 39.73
N PRO A 840 -15.21 64.58 39.68
CA PRO A 840 -15.84 65.28 38.59
C PRO A 840 -15.14 65.03 37.27
N VAL A 841 -15.89 64.77 36.21
CA VAL A 841 -15.35 64.57 34.86
C VAL A 841 -14.63 65.85 34.42
N PRO A 842 -13.38 65.77 33.91
CA PRO A 842 -12.61 66.92 33.43
C PRO A 842 -13.38 67.68 32.33
N ALA A 843 -13.34 69.01 32.39
CA ALA A 843 -14.03 69.89 31.43
C ALA A 843 -13.66 69.61 29.98
N ALA A 844 -12.45 69.13 29.71
CA ALA A 844 -11.96 68.72 28.38
C ALA A 844 -12.73 67.56 27.78
N LEU A 845 -13.26 66.65 28.61
CA LEU A 845 -14.06 65.48 28.19
C LEU A 845 -15.55 65.78 28.15
N GLY A 846 -16.02 66.92 28.70
CA GLY A 846 -17.41 67.29 28.68
C GLY A 846 -17.95 67.63 27.28
N ARG A 847 -17.10 68.01 26.34
CA ARG A 847 -17.39 68.15 24.90
C ARG A 847 -16.07 68.23 24.10
N PHE A 848 -15.88 67.30 23.17
CA PHE A 848 -14.68 67.24 22.32
C PHE A 848 -15.03 66.88 20.87
N ASP A 849 -14.15 67.20 19.93
CA ASP A 849 -14.27 66.86 18.52
C ASP A 849 -13.60 65.52 18.19
N ARG A 850 -12.53 65.19 18.92
CA ARG A 850 -11.80 63.89 18.79
C ARG A 850 -11.04 63.59 20.05
N TRP A 851 -11.06 62.34 20.48
CA TRP A 851 -10.23 61.85 21.55
C TRP A 851 -9.54 60.57 21.12
N THR A 852 -8.23 60.54 21.11
CA THR A 852 -7.39 59.39 20.79
C THR A 852 -6.44 59.12 21.92
N GLY A 853 -6.16 57.82 22.17
CA GLY A 853 -5.21 57.49 23.21
C GLY A 853 -4.75 56.06 23.15
N ASP A 854 -3.57 55.85 23.76
CA ASP A 854 -3.02 54.57 24.05
C ASP A 854 -3.16 54.27 25.55
N ALA A 855 -3.86 53.22 25.89
CA ALA A 855 -4.09 52.81 27.26
C ALA A 855 -3.23 51.59 27.57
N ALA A 856 -2.61 51.56 28.74
CA ALA A 856 -1.92 50.44 29.26
C ALA A 856 -2.82 49.68 30.28
N ILE A 857 -2.89 48.37 30.12
CA ILE A 857 -3.61 47.47 31.03
C ILE A 857 -2.58 46.79 31.94
N ALA A 858 -2.67 46.96 33.25
CA ALA A 858 -1.79 46.32 34.23
C ALA A 858 -2.39 46.44 35.62
N ASN A 859 -1.93 45.54 36.55
CA ASN A 859 -2.25 45.64 37.97
C ASN A 859 -3.75 45.75 38.28
N GLY A 860 -4.62 45.06 37.59
CA GLY A 860 -6.07 45.08 37.81
C GLY A 860 -6.77 46.35 37.32
N GLY A 861 -6.18 47.03 36.36
CA GLY A 861 -6.80 48.26 35.84
C GLY A 861 -6.21 48.68 34.49
N LEU A 862 -6.81 49.73 33.94
CA LEU A 862 -6.40 50.38 32.70
C LEU A 862 -5.97 51.82 33.01
N THR A 863 -4.79 52.23 32.54
CA THR A 863 -4.27 53.60 32.67
C THR A 863 -4.10 54.24 31.30
N LEU A 864 -4.59 55.48 31.17
CA LEU A 864 -4.57 56.27 29.97
C LEU A 864 -3.75 57.56 30.20
N ASP A 865 -2.42 57.44 30.07
CA ASP A 865 -1.49 58.53 30.25
C ASP A 865 -1.16 59.24 28.91
N GLN A 866 -1.11 58.52 27.84
CA GLN A 866 -0.83 59.03 26.50
C GLN A 866 -2.10 59.15 25.70
N ASN A 867 -2.69 60.35 25.72
CA ASN A 867 -3.90 60.62 24.95
C ASN A 867 -3.98 62.06 24.51
N LEU A 868 -4.82 62.31 23.51
CA LEU A 868 -5.04 63.63 22.93
C LEU A 868 -6.54 63.91 22.81
N VAL A 869 -7.04 64.83 23.61
CA VAL A 869 -8.40 65.39 23.49
C VAL A 869 -8.35 66.68 22.71
N VAL A 870 -9.06 66.76 21.60
CA VAL A 870 -9.17 67.92 20.71
C VAL A 870 -10.58 68.50 20.85
N ALA A 871 -10.68 69.78 21.29
CA ALA A 871 -11.91 70.51 21.35
C ALA A 871 -11.69 71.92 20.67
N GLY A 872 -12.15 72.02 19.43
CA GLY A 872 -11.81 73.19 18.58
C GLY A 872 -10.30 73.35 18.39
N VAL A 873 -9.75 74.48 18.86
CA VAL A 873 -8.32 74.80 18.79
C VAL A 873 -7.51 74.25 20.00
N ARG A 874 -8.19 73.73 21.02
CA ARG A 874 -7.54 73.29 22.26
C ARG A 874 -7.16 71.79 22.13
N LYS A 875 -5.92 71.52 22.52
CA LYS A 875 -5.36 70.17 22.61
C LYS A 875 -4.93 69.89 24.04
N GLN A 876 -5.47 68.85 24.67
CA GLN A 876 -5.22 68.56 26.06
C GLN A 876 -5.03 67.03 26.25
N SER A 877 -4.29 66.61 27.25
CA SER A 877 -4.18 65.25 27.72
C SER A 877 -4.90 65.15 29.06
N VAL A 878 -5.63 64.07 29.27
CA VAL A 878 -6.35 63.75 30.53
C VAL A 878 -5.87 62.42 31.05
N ALA A 879 -5.35 62.34 32.25
CA ALA A 879 -5.03 61.07 32.86
C ALA A 879 -6.35 60.40 33.31
N VAL A 880 -6.55 59.17 32.85
CA VAL A 880 -7.73 58.34 33.23
C VAL A 880 -7.23 57.03 33.74
N THR A 881 -7.77 56.59 34.84
CA THR A 881 -7.50 55.27 35.42
C THR A 881 -8.86 54.56 35.62
N VAL A 882 -8.96 53.33 35.09
CA VAL A 882 -10.12 52.44 35.33
C VAL A 882 -9.59 51.26 36.16
N THR A 883 -10.11 51.11 37.36
CA THR A 883 -9.83 49.94 38.19
C THR A 883 -10.88 48.88 37.89
N PHE A 884 -10.45 47.66 37.53
CA PHE A 884 -11.36 46.56 37.22
C PHE A 884 -12.05 46.10 38.52
N GLY A 885 -13.34 45.97 38.48
CA GLY A 885 -14.20 45.54 39.57
C GLY A 885 -15.63 45.49 39.14
N ASP A 886 -16.56 45.09 40.02
CA ASP A 886 -17.99 45.06 39.76
C ASP A 886 -18.66 45.94 40.80
N PRO A 887 -19.06 47.16 40.44
CA PRO A 887 -18.83 47.87 39.15
C PRO A 887 -17.38 48.40 39.01
N PRO A 888 -16.89 48.69 37.79
CA PRO A 888 -15.58 49.28 37.58
C PRO A 888 -15.52 50.71 38.12
N LEU A 889 -14.36 51.12 38.66
CA LEU A 889 -14.16 52.45 39.19
C LEU A 889 -13.30 53.28 38.25
N VAL A 890 -13.85 54.37 37.75
CA VAL A 890 -13.15 55.32 36.87
C VAL A 890 -12.72 56.55 37.69
N SER A 891 -11.43 56.90 37.62
CA SER A 891 -10.86 58.09 38.25
C SER A 891 -10.13 58.96 37.18
N PHE A 892 -10.15 60.28 37.43
CA PHE A 892 -9.60 61.27 36.52
C PHE A 892 -8.49 62.05 37.23
N GLY A 893 -7.24 62.01 36.65
CA GLY A 893 -6.11 62.78 37.21
C GLY A 893 -6.01 64.21 36.64
N ALA A 894 -4.96 64.93 37.09
CA ALA A 894 -4.72 66.36 36.72
C ALA A 894 -4.53 66.53 35.18
N GLN A 895 -5.16 67.60 34.63
CA GLN A 895 -5.04 67.93 33.22
C GLN A 895 -3.65 68.53 32.91
N LYS A 896 -2.99 68.00 31.82
CA LYS A 896 -1.79 68.62 31.29
C LYS A 896 -2.07 69.27 29.92
N GLN A 897 -1.75 70.58 29.78
CA GLN A 897 -1.80 71.27 28.49
C GLN A 897 -0.66 70.75 27.60
N VAL A 898 -0.95 70.23 26.42
CA VAL A 898 0.04 69.86 25.43
C VAL A 898 0.47 71.14 24.72
N ALA A 899 1.68 71.62 25.00
CA ALA A 899 2.21 72.83 24.34
C ALA A 899 2.29 72.59 22.83
N ALA A 900 1.67 73.45 22.05
CA ALA A 900 1.78 73.47 20.60
C ALA A 900 3.22 73.74 20.24
N LYS A 901 3.98 72.80 19.72
CA LYS A 901 5.26 73.06 19.05
C LYS A 901 4.96 73.93 17.82
N GLN A 902 5.21 75.27 17.97
CA GLN A 902 5.22 76.13 16.83
C GLN A 902 6.29 75.64 15.85
N ARG A 903 5.85 75.34 14.64
CA ARG A 903 6.68 75.35 13.45
C ARG A 903 6.33 76.58 12.65
#